data_1ac65f4f29bc918b62e47f1151ea3df9
#
_entry.id   1ac65f4f29bc918b62e47f1151ea3df9
#
_cell.length_a   1.000
_cell.length_b   1.000
_cell.length_c   1.000
_cell.angle_alpha   90.00
_cell.angle_beta   90.00
_cell.angle_gamma   90.00
#
_symmetry.space_group_name_H-M   'P 1'
#
loop_
_entity.id
_entity.type
_entity.pdbx_description
1 polymer ?
#
loop_
_entity_poly.entity_id
_entity_poly.type
_entity_poly.pdbx_seq_one_letter_code
_entity_poly.pdbx_strand_id
1 'polypeptide(L)'
;TEDARFYSHPGVDPIAIVRAAWLNLVAGETVSGASTLTQQLARNLLLPEGERYEQTLARKLREAWLAWQLERKYTKDELLALYLNTTYYGHYATGIEAAAQAYFGMHAAELDLAQCALLAGLPQWPAGYNPIENPEAATGRQATVLRLMVEQGAVSARQAEDAANEGLLFASTPFPIQAPHFVMAVQSQLETLLPAELIAAGGLRVATTLDLDWQRAAEDAVRRRMAQLRPCPMVEEGVPGVTCDLGADPSRRIENAALLALDPITGAIRAMVGSPDYFDAATRGAVNAVLSQRQPGSAIKPLTYALALDPHAAARAGRAPWTPATIIPDIRTSFVTAEGNPYVPNNYDRRYHGPVTLRTALANSYNIPAVRTLDVVGIDALIDLARSTGIPWQRDYSGGEGKTARYGLSLTLGGGEVRLIDLAAAYAAFANGGHRIEPYAIERVTTLDGEEIWNRTAVAAAAPRQRVLDERVAFLITDILSDDVARQPAFGPGSALNIGRPAAAKTGTTTDWRDNWTVGYTPDVVTGVWVGNADNTPMKNVSGITGAAPIWHDFMTSVLRGLPATDFSVPGGLIELEVCADSGLLPGEAGPTAADTVEQRVPCPQRRWEWFIEGTEPDRVDQEHVRVMIDPQTGQAAGAGIPAAQPQVFWMLGPEYGAW
;
A
#
# COMPACT_ATOMS: atom_id res chain seq x y z
N THR A 1 -19.60 10.45 41.06
CA THR A 1 -18.86 9.21 41.29
C THR A 1 -17.38 9.43 41.50
N GLU A 2 -16.73 10.16 40.62
CA GLU A 2 -15.27 10.39 40.65
C GLU A 2 -14.90 11.47 41.70
N ASP A 3 -15.72 12.52 41.85
CA ASP A 3 -15.44 13.67 42.71
C ASP A 3 -16.74 14.35 43.18
N ALA A 4 -17.36 13.81 44.22
CA ALA A 4 -18.65 14.31 44.71
C ALA A 4 -18.60 15.75 45.27
N ARG A 5 -17.42 16.30 45.58
CA ARG A 5 -17.24 17.64 46.15
C ARG A 5 -16.46 18.55 45.21
N PHE A 6 -16.45 18.28 43.93
CA PHE A 6 -15.69 19.01 42.93
C PHE A 6 -15.82 20.54 43.04
N TYR A 7 -17.03 21.05 43.26
CA TYR A 7 -17.29 22.48 43.36
C TYR A 7 -16.86 23.12 44.71
N SER A 8 -16.44 22.29 45.71
CA SER A 8 -16.19 22.76 47.07
C SER A 8 -14.73 22.76 47.55
N HIS A 9 -13.81 22.18 46.74
CA HIS A 9 -12.38 22.12 47.11
C HIS A 9 -11.48 22.81 46.05
N PRO A 10 -10.26 23.26 46.40
CA PRO A 10 -9.36 23.99 45.52
C PRO A 10 -8.40 23.04 44.76
N GLY A 11 -8.92 22.03 44.05
CA GLY A 11 -8.17 21.07 43.21
C GLY A 11 -7.71 19.81 43.95
N VAL A 12 -7.58 19.85 45.25
CA VAL A 12 -7.28 18.71 46.13
C VAL A 12 -8.34 18.63 47.21
N ASP A 13 -8.88 17.43 47.48
CA ASP A 13 -9.86 17.21 48.51
C ASP A 13 -9.23 16.56 49.78
N PRO A 14 -8.90 17.35 50.84
CA PRO A 14 -8.28 16.81 52.05
C PRO A 14 -9.19 15.80 52.81
N ILE A 15 -10.53 15.99 52.75
CA ILE A 15 -11.48 15.08 53.41
C ILE A 15 -11.55 13.75 52.68
N ALA A 16 -11.53 13.76 51.34
CA ALA A 16 -11.45 12.53 50.55
C ALA A 16 -10.14 11.76 50.80
N ILE A 17 -9.01 12.47 50.97
CA ILE A 17 -7.72 11.85 51.31
C ILE A 17 -7.79 11.16 52.67
N VAL A 18 -8.29 11.83 53.72
CA VAL A 18 -8.43 11.23 55.05
C VAL A 18 -9.38 10.03 55.04
N ARG A 19 -10.53 10.14 54.34
CA ARG A 19 -11.49 9.08 54.17
C ARG A 19 -10.88 7.86 53.45
N ALA A 20 -10.18 8.08 52.35
CA ALA A 20 -9.54 6.99 51.58
C ALA A 20 -8.43 6.32 52.38
N ALA A 21 -7.61 7.08 53.09
CA ALA A 21 -6.58 6.55 53.99
C ALA A 21 -7.18 5.67 55.10
N TRP A 22 -8.28 6.09 55.72
CA TRP A 22 -8.98 5.30 56.70
C TRP A 22 -9.57 4.02 56.13
N LEU A 23 -10.27 4.07 55.00
CA LEU A 23 -10.89 2.90 54.36
C LEU A 23 -9.83 1.87 53.93
N ASN A 24 -8.70 2.32 53.35
CA ASN A 24 -7.62 1.47 52.95
C ASN A 24 -6.88 0.83 54.15
N LEU A 25 -6.77 1.58 55.24
CA LEU A 25 -6.22 1.04 56.50
C LEU A 25 -7.12 -0.06 57.12
N VAL A 26 -8.43 0.15 57.12
CA VAL A 26 -9.39 -0.79 57.66
C VAL A 26 -9.51 -2.05 56.78
N ALA A 27 -9.45 -1.90 55.43
CA ALA A 27 -9.54 -2.99 54.50
C ALA A 27 -8.23 -3.80 54.36
N GLY A 28 -7.09 -3.24 54.75
CA GLY A 28 -5.78 -3.84 54.55
C GLY A 28 -5.27 -3.83 53.11
N GLU A 29 -6.04 -3.26 52.19
CA GLU A 29 -5.72 -3.11 50.77
C GLU A 29 -6.25 -1.79 50.20
N THR A 30 -5.87 -1.42 48.99
CA THR A 30 -6.31 -0.18 48.34
C THR A 30 -7.72 -0.32 47.79
N VAL A 31 -8.74 -0.03 48.56
CA VAL A 31 -10.16 -0.10 48.18
C VAL A 31 -10.76 1.26 47.80
N SER A 32 -10.08 2.38 48.09
CA SER A 32 -10.59 3.74 47.82
C SER A 32 -9.50 4.65 47.33
N GLY A 33 -9.77 5.41 46.26
CA GLY A 33 -8.94 6.50 45.74
C GLY A 33 -9.43 7.85 46.22
N ALA A 34 -8.54 8.85 46.30
CA ALA A 34 -8.83 10.22 46.66
C ALA A 34 -8.43 11.26 45.61
N SER A 35 -8.22 10.85 44.39
CA SER A 35 -7.86 11.76 43.29
C SER A 35 -9.09 12.52 42.81
N THR A 36 -8.98 13.83 42.74
CA THR A 36 -10.03 14.73 42.25
C THR A 36 -10.06 14.78 40.71
N LEU A 37 -11.18 15.28 40.13
CA LEU A 37 -11.28 15.50 38.66
C LEU A 37 -10.16 16.42 38.16
N THR A 38 -9.81 17.49 38.93
CA THR A 38 -8.73 18.39 38.54
C THR A 38 -7.36 17.72 38.57
N GLN A 39 -7.11 16.79 39.52
CA GLN A 39 -5.90 15.98 39.53
C GLN A 39 -5.81 15.01 38.36
N GLN A 40 -6.94 14.38 37.99
CA GLN A 40 -7.00 13.51 36.79
C GLN A 40 -6.75 14.34 35.54
N LEU A 41 -7.34 15.51 35.40
CA LEU A 41 -7.12 16.44 34.30
C LEU A 41 -5.65 16.86 34.22
N ALA A 42 -5.04 17.26 35.35
CA ALA A 42 -3.63 17.62 35.40
C ALA A 42 -2.71 16.47 34.96
N ARG A 43 -2.99 15.27 35.41
CA ARG A 43 -2.27 14.06 34.97
C ARG A 43 -2.37 13.84 33.48
N ASN A 44 -3.59 13.93 32.94
CA ASN A 44 -3.83 13.60 31.53
C ASN A 44 -3.27 14.65 30.56
N LEU A 45 -3.29 15.94 30.93
CA LEU A 45 -2.87 17.01 30.02
C LEU A 45 -1.44 17.51 30.26
N LEU A 46 -0.93 17.50 31.52
CA LEU A 46 0.27 18.22 31.87
C LEU A 46 1.46 17.31 32.23
N LEU A 47 1.23 16.00 32.48
CA LEU A 47 2.32 15.08 32.74
C LEU A 47 2.77 14.39 31.44
N PRO A 48 4.10 14.20 31.24
CA PRO A 48 4.64 13.40 30.15
C PRO A 48 4.09 11.97 30.18
N GLU A 49 3.94 11.33 29.00
CA GLU A 49 3.36 9.98 28.89
C GLU A 49 4.06 8.96 29.79
N GLY A 50 5.39 8.97 29.86
CA GLY A 50 6.17 8.07 30.72
C GLY A 50 5.88 8.21 32.21
N GLU A 51 5.48 9.41 32.68
CA GLU A 51 5.20 9.67 34.10
C GLU A 51 3.73 9.40 34.47
N ARG A 52 2.79 9.43 33.51
CA ARG A 52 1.33 9.30 33.77
C ARG A 52 0.94 8.03 34.50
N TYR A 53 1.66 6.93 34.23
CA TYR A 53 1.35 5.61 34.75
C TYR A 53 2.23 5.18 35.94
N GLU A 54 3.22 6.01 36.32
CA GLU A 54 4.05 5.71 37.48
C GLU A 54 3.25 5.76 38.77
N GLN A 55 3.44 4.79 39.67
CA GLN A 55 2.81 4.77 40.98
C GLN A 55 3.74 5.35 42.06
N THR A 56 4.20 6.61 41.87
CA THR A 56 5.13 7.27 42.79
C THR A 56 4.47 8.39 43.57
N LEU A 57 4.95 8.62 44.82
CA LEU A 57 4.50 9.74 45.66
C LEU A 57 4.88 11.10 45.00
N ALA A 58 6.04 11.14 44.35
CA ALA A 58 6.50 12.35 43.67
C ALA A 58 5.53 12.75 42.53
N ARG A 59 5.06 11.81 41.72
CA ARG A 59 4.03 12.07 40.74
C ARG A 59 2.73 12.60 41.38
N LYS A 60 2.28 11.99 42.46
CA LYS A 60 1.06 12.44 43.17
C LYS A 60 1.17 13.85 43.74
N LEU A 61 2.34 14.23 44.24
CA LEU A 61 2.58 15.60 44.70
C LEU A 61 2.60 16.59 43.54
N ARG A 62 3.16 16.21 42.40
CA ARG A 62 3.16 17.03 41.19
C ARG A 62 1.75 17.20 40.64
N GLU A 63 0.95 16.12 40.54
CA GLU A 63 -0.48 16.19 40.18
C GLU A 63 -1.25 17.17 41.09
N ALA A 64 -1.07 17.06 42.39
CA ALA A 64 -1.75 17.93 43.36
C ALA A 64 -1.36 19.41 43.19
N TRP A 65 -0.08 19.68 42.96
CA TRP A 65 0.41 21.05 42.72
C TRP A 65 -0.13 21.61 41.39
N LEU A 66 -0.12 20.82 40.32
CA LEU A 66 -0.67 21.21 39.02
C LEU A 66 -2.19 21.43 39.09
N ALA A 67 -2.91 20.57 39.80
CA ALA A 67 -4.34 20.73 40.03
C ALA A 67 -4.66 22.04 40.75
N TRP A 68 -3.87 22.37 41.79
CA TRP A 68 -4.02 23.66 42.50
C TRP A 68 -3.72 24.88 41.60
N GLN A 69 -2.75 24.77 40.67
CA GLN A 69 -2.46 25.84 39.69
C GLN A 69 -3.61 26.00 38.68
N LEU A 70 -4.19 24.90 38.20
CA LEU A 70 -5.33 24.92 37.28
C LEU A 70 -6.55 25.62 37.93
N GLU A 71 -6.87 25.31 39.20
CA GLU A 71 -7.98 25.92 39.94
C GLU A 71 -7.80 27.44 40.19
N ARG A 72 -6.58 27.95 40.15
CA ARG A 72 -6.31 29.39 40.24
C ARG A 72 -6.47 30.11 38.92
N LYS A 73 -6.40 29.37 37.81
CA LYS A 73 -6.41 29.93 36.44
C LYS A 73 -7.77 29.80 35.77
N TYR A 74 -8.50 28.74 36.08
CA TYR A 74 -9.76 28.40 35.43
C TYR A 74 -10.88 28.28 36.46
N THR A 75 -12.10 28.56 36.04
CA THR A 75 -13.31 28.32 36.82
C THR A 75 -13.63 26.83 36.90
N LYS A 76 -14.46 26.41 37.83
CA LYS A 76 -14.90 25.02 37.97
C LYS A 76 -15.60 24.51 36.70
N ASP A 77 -16.42 25.32 36.08
CA ASP A 77 -17.14 24.92 34.86
C ASP A 77 -16.20 24.73 33.65
N GLU A 78 -15.17 25.62 33.54
CA GLU A 78 -14.14 25.46 32.52
C GLU A 78 -13.31 24.18 32.76
N LEU A 79 -12.95 23.88 34.01
CA LEU A 79 -12.23 22.64 34.35
C LEU A 79 -13.06 21.41 34.11
N LEU A 80 -14.38 21.44 34.40
CA LEU A 80 -15.30 20.34 34.09
C LEU A 80 -15.43 20.14 32.59
N ALA A 81 -15.58 21.22 31.83
CA ALA A 81 -15.64 21.15 30.38
C ALA A 81 -14.34 20.56 29.79
N LEU A 82 -13.17 21.00 30.24
CA LEU A 82 -11.88 20.43 29.85
C LEU A 82 -11.78 18.94 30.18
N TYR A 83 -12.21 18.55 31.40
CA TYR A 83 -12.21 17.17 31.82
C TYR A 83 -13.10 16.30 30.90
N LEU A 84 -14.34 16.70 30.67
CA LEU A 84 -15.30 15.97 29.85
C LEU A 84 -14.81 15.85 28.40
N ASN A 85 -14.12 16.87 27.86
CA ASN A 85 -13.62 16.87 26.48
C ASN A 85 -12.29 16.13 26.29
N THR A 86 -11.54 15.86 27.36
CA THR A 86 -10.22 15.21 27.26
C THR A 86 -10.17 13.81 27.87
N THR A 87 -11.24 13.39 28.55
CA THR A 87 -11.32 12.06 29.16
C THR A 87 -11.57 11.00 28.10
N TYR A 88 -10.88 9.87 28.25
CA TYR A 88 -11.11 8.68 27.43
C TYR A 88 -12.27 7.84 28.01
N TYR A 89 -13.27 7.58 27.18
CA TYR A 89 -14.49 6.84 27.54
C TYR A 89 -14.50 5.37 27.04
N GLY A 90 -13.40 4.88 26.48
CA GLY A 90 -13.37 3.58 25.82
C GLY A 90 -13.81 3.67 24.36
N HIS A 91 -13.77 2.55 23.67
CA HIS A 91 -14.22 2.44 22.28
C HIS A 91 -13.71 3.55 21.33
N TYR A 92 -12.42 3.91 21.49
CA TYR A 92 -11.74 5.00 20.77
C TYR A 92 -12.33 6.41 20.97
N ALA A 93 -13.26 6.58 21.90
CA ALA A 93 -13.89 7.86 22.17
C ALA A 93 -13.13 8.67 23.25
N THR A 94 -12.48 9.75 22.82
CA THR A 94 -11.92 10.77 23.70
C THR A 94 -12.80 12.02 23.64
N GLY A 95 -13.30 12.44 24.80
CA GLY A 95 -14.28 13.49 24.93
C GLY A 95 -15.72 13.00 24.94
N ILE A 96 -16.59 13.76 25.65
CA ILE A 96 -17.99 13.38 25.87
C ILE A 96 -18.82 13.36 24.59
N GLU A 97 -18.56 14.29 23.68
CA GLU A 97 -19.23 14.33 22.37
C GLU A 97 -18.89 13.09 21.54
N ALA A 98 -17.61 12.72 21.50
CA ALA A 98 -17.17 11.51 20.82
C ALA A 98 -17.78 10.24 21.45
N ALA A 99 -17.90 10.20 22.78
CA ALA A 99 -18.52 9.09 23.48
C ALA A 99 -20.03 9.01 23.22
N ALA A 100 -20.75 10.13 23.20
CA ALA A 100 -22.18 10.20 22.87
C ALA A 100 -22.44 9.67 21.45
N GLN A 101 -21.65 10.10 20.49
CA GLN A 101 -21.72 9.61 19.10
C GLN A 101 -21.37 8.12 19.00
N ALA A 102 -20.27 7.69 19.66
CA ALA A 102 -19.80 6.33 19.58
C ALA A 102 -20.77 5.30 20.17
N TYR A 103 -21.35 5.62 21.32
CA TYR A 103 -22.21 4.68 22.01
C TYR A 103 -23.68 4.82 21.67
N PHE A 104 -24.15 6.02 21.32
CA PHE A 104 -25.59 6.28 21.11
C PHE A 104 -25.93 6.88 19.76
N GLY A 105 -24.93 7.34 18.95
CA GLY A 105 -25.16 7.94 17.64
C GLY A 105 -25.84 9.31 17.69
N MET A 106 -25.74 10.04 18.82
CA MET A 106 -26.37 11.35 19.04
C MET A 106 -25.41 12.36 19.68
N HIS A 107 -25.78 13.64 19.70
CA HIS A 107 -24.97 14.67 20.34
C HIS A 107 -25.03 14.59 21.87
N ALA A 108 -23.94 14.97 22.54
CA ALA A 108 -23.88 14.95 24.01
C ALA A 108 -24.99 15.78 24.68
N ALA A 109 -25.47 16.85 24.01
CA ALA A 109 -26.58 17.69 24.49
C ALA A 109 -27.96 17.00 24.43
N GLU A 110 -28.09 15.89 23.69
CA GLU A 110 -29.33 15.13 23.48
C GLU A 110 -29.44 13.92 24.41
N LEU A 111 -28.37 13.62 25.19
CA LEU A 111 -28.33 12.49 26.11
C LEU A 111 -29.35 12.63 27.24
N ASP A 112 -30.06 11.58 27.54
CA ASP A 112 -30.92 11.43 28.70
C ASP A 112 -30.15 11.05 29.98
N LEU A 113 -30.88 10.92 31.10
CA LEU A 113 -30.29 10.60 32.39
C LEU A 113 -29.64 9.20 32.41
N ALA A 114 -30.22 8.22 31.77
CA ALA A 114 -29.73 6.84 31.72
C ALA A 114 -28.41 6.79 30.95
N GLN A 115 -28.36 7.44 29.79
CA GLN A 115 -27.19 7.55 28.95
C GLN A 115 -26.06 8.35 29.61
N CYS A 116 -26.37 9.50 30.20
CA CYS A 116 -25.42 10.29 30.97
C CYS A 116 -24.82 9.50 32.14
N ALA A 117 -25.64 8.75 32.89
CA ALA A 117 -25.18 7.95 34.02
C ALA A 117 -24.26 6.80 33.57
N LEU A 118 -24.55 6.20 32.42
CA LEU A 118 -23.67 5.18 31.83
C LEU A 118 -22.31 5.79 31.49
N LEU A 119 -22.28 6.86 30.68
CA LEU A 119 -21.03 7.52 30.26
C LEU A 119 -20.22 8.02 31.45
N ALA A 120 -20.85 8.60 32.49
CA ALA A 120 -20.18 9.01 33.72
C ALA A 120 -19.52 7.87 34.49
N GLY A 121 -19.94 6.63 34.24
CA GLY A 121 -19.34 5.43 34.84
C GLY A 121 -18.09 4.91 34.15
N LEU A 122 -17.91 5.19 32.84
CA LEU A 122 -16.85 4.61 32.02
C LEU A 122 -15.42 5.05 32.39
N PRO A 123 -15.12 6.32 32.76
CA PRO A 123 -13.76 6.78 32.97
C PRO A 123 -12.97 6.02 34.02
N GLN A 124 -13.64 5.36 34.98
CA GLN A 124 -12.97 4.57 36.01
C GLN A 124 -12.23 3.34 35.42
N TRP A 125 -12.84 2.68 34.46
CA TRP A 125 -12.27 1.51 33.79
C TRP A 125 -12.87 1.34 32.37
N PRO A 126 -12.46 2.18 31.40
CA PRO A 126 -13.12 2.28 30.09
C PRO A 126 -13.20 0.97 29.31
N ALA A 127 -12.17 0.11 29.41
CA ALA A 127 -12.17 -1.18 28.75
C ALA A 127 -13.10 -2.20 29.44
N GLY A 128 -13.13 -2.23 30.76
CA GLY A 128 -13.94 -3.19 31.53
C GLY A 128 -15.42 -2.82 31.58
N TYR A 129 -15.76 -1.54 31.48
CA TYR A 129 -17.14 -1.05 31.47
C TYR A 129 -17.64 -0.70 30.06
N ASN A 130 -16.94 -1.12 29.01
CA ASN A 130 -17.40 -0.92 27.63
C ASN A 130 -18.75 -1.63 27.42
N PRO A 131 -19.87 -0.91 27.19
CA PRO A 131 -21.20 -1.51 27.15
C PRO A 131 -21.43 -2.42 25.92
N ILE A 132 -20.61 -2.28 24.89
CA ILE A 132 -20.66 -3.12 23.67
C ILE A 132 -20.01 -4.49 23.94
N GLU A 133 -18.92 -4.51 24.69
CA GLU A 133 -18.16 -5.74 25.00
C GLU A 133 -18.62 -6.41 26.31
N ASN A 134 -18.96 -5.59 27.33
CA ASN A 134 -19.31 -6.03 28.67
C ASN A 134 -20.59 -5.35 29.19
N PRO A 135 -21.76 -5.59 28.58
CA PRO A 135 -23.01 -4.88 28.91
C PRO A 135 -23.45 -5.04 30.39
N GLU A 136 -23.23 -6.20 31.00
CA GLU A 136 -23.57 -6.43 32.41
C GLU A 136 -22.71 -5.59 33.36
N ALA A 137 -21.41 -5.49 33.11
CA ALA A 137 -20.52 -4.68 33.92
C ALA A 137 -20.82 -3.17 33.75
N ALA A 138 -21.17 -2.74 32.54
CA ALA A 138 -21.53 -1.37 32.23
C ALA A 138 -22.83 -0.93 32.94
N THR A 139 -23.88 -1.76 32.86
CA THR A 139 -25.17 -1.50 33.56
C THR A 139 -25.02 -1.57 35.09
N GLY A 140 -24.22 -2.48 35.61
CA GLY A 140 -23.88 -2.51 37.05
C GLY A 140 -23.15 -1.24 37.52
N ARG A 141 -22.26 -0.69 36.65
CA ARG A 141 -21.59 0.58 36.93
C ARG A 141 -22.54 1.77 36.83
N GLN A 142 -23.42 1.81 35.81
CA GLN A 142 -24.49 2.81 35.68
C GLN A 142 -25.39 2.85 36.93
N ALA A 143 -25.86 1.71 37.41
CA ALA A 143 -26.66 1.61 38.64
C ALA A 143 -25.92 2.18 39.86
N THR A 144 -24.59 1.98 39.94
CA THR A 144 -23.75 2.59 40.98
C THR A 144 -23.72 4.12 40.86
N VAL A 145 -23.62 4.65 39.65
CA VAL A 145 -23.66 6.11 39.40
C VAL A 145 -24.99 6.69 39.82
N LEU A 146 -26.10 6.10 39.37
CA LEU A 146 -27.46 6.55 39.69
C LEU A 146 -27.71 6.51 41.22
N ARG A 147 -27.30 5.46 41.93
CA ARG A 147 -27.38 5.39 43.40
C ARG A 147 -26.63 6.53 44.07
N LEU A 148 -25.41 6.81 43.64
CA LEU A 148 -24.61 7.93 44.17
C LEU A 148 -25.23 9.29 43.87
N MET A 149 -25.89 9.47 42.73
CA MET A 149 -26.64 10.70 42.40
C MET A 149 -27.84 10.89 43.33
N VAL A 150 -28.56 9.82 43.73
CA VAL A 150 -29.62 9.87 44.73
C VAL A 150 -29.07 10.24 46.10
N GLU A 151 -27.95 9.62 46.55
CA GLU A 151 -27.30 9.89 47.83
C GLU A 151 -26.84 11.35 47.96
N GLN A 152 -26.45 11.98 46.82
CA GLN A 152 -26.07 13.38 46.76
C GLN A 152 -27.25 14.34 46.52
N GLY A 153 -28.46 13.85 46.38
CA GLY A 153 -29.66 14.64 46.13
C GLY A 153 -29.76 15.24 44.74
N ALA A 154 -28.93 14.81 43.78
CA ALA A 154 -28.92 15.25 42.40
C ALA A 154 -30.13 14.80 41.62
N VAL A 155 -30.65 13.58 41.92
CA VAL A 155 -31.87 13.02 41.32
C VAL A 155 -32.70 12.37 42.43
N SER A 156 -34.01 12.22 42.20
CA SER A 156 -34.90 11.44 43.12
C SER A 156 -34.70 9.94 42.94
N ALA A 157 -35.03 9.14 43.92
CA ALA A 157 -34.97 7.69 43.83
C ALA A 157 -35.80 7.14 42.66
N ARG A 158 -36.96 7.73 42.37
CA ARG A 158 -37.82 7.35 41.25
C ARG A 158 -37.15 7.64 39.90
N GLN A 159 -36.54 8.81 39.71
CA GLN A 159 -35.79 9.13 38.47
C GLN A 159 -34.61 8.17 38.23
N ALA A 160 -33.90 7.81 39.30
CA ALA A 160 -32.82 6.85 39.21
C ALA A 160 -33.32 5.43 38.88
N GLU A 161 -34.45 5.01 39.42
CA GLU A 161 -35.09 3.73 39.11
C GLU A 161 -35.62 3.67 37.68
N ASP A 162 -36.28 4.75 37.22
CA ASP A 162 -36.76 4.87 35.84
C ASP A 162 -35.58 4.78 34.88
N ALA A 163 -34.47 5.53 35.09
CA ALA A 163 -33.26 5.52 34.29
C ALA A 163 -32.51 4.15 34.34
N ALA A 164 -32.49 3.46 35.47
CA ALA A 164 -31.87 2.13 35.59
C ALA A 164 -32.62 1.04 34.82
N ASN A 165 -33.94 1.18 34.69
CA ASN A 165 -34.80 0.25 33.96
C ASN A 165 -34.99 0.62 32.48
N GLU A 166 -34.44 1.74 32.06
CA GLU A 166 -34.48 2.18 30.67
C GLU A 166 -33.60 1.26 29.80
N GLY A 167 -34.19 0.68 28.76
CA GLY A 167 -33.44 -0.14 27.79
C GLY A 167 -32.57 0.71 26.92
N LEU A 168 -31.27 0.76 27.22
CA LEU A 168 -30.32 1.50 26.42
C LEU A 168 -30.12 0.88 25.05
N LEU A 169 -30.38 1.65 24.01
CA LEU A 169 -30.08 1.28 22.63
C LEU A 169 -28.71 1.82 22.25
N PHE A 170 -27.77 0.93 22.08
CA PHE A 170 -26.44 1.30 21.61
C PHE A 170 -26.42 1.41 20.09
N ALA A 171 -25.67 2.38 19.57
CA ALA A 171 -25.40 2.47 18.15
C ALA A 171 -24.76 1.15 17.69
N SER A 172 -25.37 0.51 16.69
CA SER A 172 -24.96 -0.80 16.21
C SER A 172 -23.64 -0.82 15.46
N THR A 173 -23.08 0.35 15.20
CA THR A 173 -21.79 0.51 14.55
C THR A 173 -20.83 1.21 15.49
N PRO A 174 -19.71 0.54 15.84
CA PRO A 174 -18.60 1.24 16.47
C PRO A 174 -18.25 2.40 15.55
N PHE A 175 -17.98 3.58 16.13
CA PHE A 175 -17.56 4.81 15.48
C PHE A 175 -17.36 4.62 13.97
N PRO A 176 -18.20 5.18 13.08
CA PRO A 176 -18.06 4.93 11.65
C PRO A 176 -16.84 5.66 11.10
N ILE A 177 -15.65 5.21 11.52
CA ILE A 177 -14.42 5.65 10.87
C ILE A 177 -14.48 5.12 9.46
N GLN A 178 -14.85 5.96 8.52
CA GLN A 178 -14.71 5.65 7.11
C GLN A 178 -13.22 5.64 6.78
N ALA A 179 -12.76 4.66 6.02
CA ALA A 179 -11.36 4.51 5.62
C ALA A 179 -10.35 4.49 6.82
N PRO A 180 -10.46 3.59 7.80
CA PRO A 180 -9.68 3.65 9.03
C PRO A 180 -8.17 3.64 8.81
N HIS A 181 -7.64 2.87 7.84
CA HIS A 181 -6.21 2.89 7.51
C HIS A 181 -5.73 4.25 7.00
N PHE A 182 -6.55 4.93 6.20
CA PHE A 182 -6.26 6.26 5.71
C PHE A 182 -6.29 7.29 6.86
N VAL A 183 -7.30 7.22 7.72
CA VAL A 183 -7.43 8.12 8.89
C VAL A 183 -6.22 7.98 9.81
N MET A 184 -5.77 6.76 10.10
CA MET A 184 -4.57 6.53 10.92
C MET A 184 -3.29 7.03 10.24
N ALA A 185 -3.20 6.91 8.92
CA ALA A 185 -2.08 7.47 8.15
C ALA A 185 -2.10 9.01 8.16
N VAL A 186 -3.28 9.64 8.06
CA VAL A 186 -3.46 11.09 8.20
C VAL A 186 -3.05 11.56 9.60
N GLN A 187 -3.46 10.85 10.64
CA GLN A 187 -3.07 11.17 12.02
C GLN A 187 -1.54 11.16 12.17
N SER A 188 -0.87 10.10 11.72
CA SER A 188 0.60 10.00 11.78
C SER A 188 1.29 11.09 10.95
N GLN A 189 0.72 11.46 9.79
CA GLN A 189 1.24 12.58 9.00
C GLN A 189 1.03 13.93 9.72
N LEU A 190 -0.10 14.13 10.38
CA LEU A 190 -0.40 15.34 11.13
C LEU A 190 0.59 15.55 12.28
N GLU A 191 0.95 14.47 12.99
CA GLU A 191 1.95 14.49 14.08
C GLU A 191 3.36 14.89 13.61
N THR A 192 3.66 14.68 12.32
CA THR A 192 4.93 15.16 11.71
C THR A 192 4.85 16.61 11.22
N LEU A 193 3.66 17.09 10.88
CA LEU A 193 3.45 18.42 10.30
C LEU A 193 3.24 19.49 11.33
N LEU A 194 2.63 19.18 12.48
CA LEU A 194 2.22 20.13 13.50
C LEU A 194 2.83 19.82 14.87
N PRO A 195 3.05 20.85 15.71
CA PRO A 195 3.46 20.65 17.10
C PRO A 195 2.43 19.82 17.88
N ALA A 196 2.93 18.93 18.75
CA ALA A 196 2.08 18.04 19.56
C ALA A 196 1.09 18.81 20.44
N GLU A 197 1.48 19.98 20.93
CA GLU A 197 0.64 20.85 21.77
C GLU A 197 -0.58 21.36 20.99
N LEU A 198 -0.42 21.66 19.70
CA LEU A 198 -1.52 22.11 18.84
C LEU A 198 -2.51 20.99 18.54
N ILE A 199 -2.00 19.79 18.30
CA ILE A 199 -2.84 18.60 18.09
C ILE A 199 -3.61 18.26 19.37
N ALA A 200 -2.94 18.29 20.54
CA ALA A 200 -3.54 18.00 21.83
C ALA A 200 -4.58 19.05 22.26
N ALA A 201 -4.41 20.31 21.84
CA ALA A 201 -5.41 21.36 22.07
C ALA A 201 -6.74 21.08 21.34
N GLY A 202 -6.70 20.31 20.26
CA GLY A 202 -7.87 19.96 19.47
C GLY A 202 -8.40 21.12 18.63
N GLY A 203 -9.65 20.99 18.17
CA GLY A 203 -10.31 22.04 17.38
C GLY A 203 -9.73 22.22 15.99
N LEU A 204 -9.10 21.19 15.43
CA LEU A 204 -8.55 21.19 14.08
C LEU A 204 -9.53 20.58 13.08
N ARG A 205 -9.64 21.20 11.92
CA ARG A 205 -10.33 20.67 10.75
C ARG A 205 -9.29 20.32 9.68
N VAL A 206 -9.19 19.02 9.34
CA VAL A 206 -8.22 18.49 8.37
C VAL A 206 -8.95 18.15 7.08
N ALA A 207 -8.69 18.90 6.00
CA ALA A 207 -9.13 18.55 4.66
C ALA A 207 -8.13 17.57 4.05
N THR A 208 -8.63 16.45 3.52
CA THR A 208 -7.81 15.35 3.00
C THR A 208 -8.03 15.15 1.50
N THR A 209 -7.13 14.38 0.88
CA THR A 209 -7.16 14.05 -0.54
C THR A 209 -8.10 12.90 -0.90
N LEU A 210 -8.66 12.21 0.11
CA LEU A 210 -9.47 11.01 -0.08
C LEU A 210 -10.71 11.27 -0.92
N ASP A 211 -10.96 10.40 -1.88
CA ASP A 211 -12.23 10.31 -2.59
C ASP A 211 -13.03 9.14 -2.01
N LEU A 212 -14.16 9.42 -1.37
CA LEU A 212 -14.95 8.39 -0.68
C LEU A 212 -15.57 7.37 -1.64
N ASP A 213 -15.87 7.73 -2.87
CA ASP A 213 -16.43 6.80 -3.84
C ASP A 213 -15.34 5.86 -4.36
N TRP A 214 -14.13 6.38 -4.58
CA TRP A 214 -12.95 5.56 -4.88
C TRP A 214 -12.57 4.66 -3.71
N GLN A 215 -12.63 5.19 -2.49
CA GLN A 215 -12.35 4.40 -1.28
C GLN A 215 -13.32 3.22 -1.14
N ARG A 216 -14.62 3.46 -1.31
CA ARG A 216 -15.64 2.39 -1.27
C ARG A 216 -15.41 1.37 -2.38
N ALA A 217 -15.11 1.82 -3.60
CA ALA A 217 -14.78 0.93 -4.71
C ALA A 217 -13.54 0.06 -4.41
N ALA A 218 -12.53 0.63 -3.75
CA ALA A 218 -11.32 -0.08 -3.33
C ALA A 218 -11.62 -1.14 -2.25
N GLU A 219 -12.36 -0.76 -1.22
CA GLU A 219 -12.79 -1.69 -0.15
C GLU A 219 -13.62 -2.84 -0.71
N ASP A 220 -14.55 -2.54 -1.61
CA ASP A 220 -15.39 -3.55 -2.26
C ASP A 220 -14.59 -4.49 -3.16
N ALA A 221 -13.64 -3.97 -3.95
CA ALA A 221 -12.78 -4.80 -4.80
C ALA A 221 -11.91 -5.75 -3.95
N VAL A 222 -11.30 -5.23 -2.89
CA VAL A 222 -10.50 -6.01 -1.94
C VAL A 222 -11.38 -7.06 -1.26
N ARG A 223 -12.51 -6.67 -0.69
CA ARG A 223 -13.42 -7.57 0.04
C ARG A 223 -13.96 -8.70 -0.85
N ARG A 224 -14.46 -8.36 -2.06
CA ARG A 224 -14.97 -9.37 -3.01
C ARG A 224 -13.90 -10.37 -3.38
N ARG A 225 -12.69 -9.93 -3.71
CA ARG A 225 -11.62 -10.84 -4.11
C ARG A 225 -11.15 -11.71 -2.96
N MET A 226 -11.01 -11.15 -1.76
CA MET A 226 -10.62 -11.92 -0.58
C MET A 226 -11.67 -12.98 -0.23
N ALA A 227 -12.96 -12.68 -0.38
CA ALA A 227 -14.03 -13.67 -0.22
C ALA A 227 -13.91 -14.85 -1.22
N GLN A 228 -13.46 -14.60 -2.46
CA GLN A 228 -13.22 -15.65 -3.46
C GLN A 228 -11.93 -16.46 -3.21
N LEU A 229 -10.93 -15.86 -2.59
CA LEU A 229 -9.63 -16.50 -2.36
C LEU A 229 -9.58 -17.29 -1.05
N ARG A 230 -10.37 -16.88 -0.05
CA ARG A 230 -10.45 -17.56 1.26
C ARG A 230 -11.44 -18.72 1.19
N PRO A 231 -11.16 -19.86 1.87
CA PRO A 231 -12.18 -20.88 2.07
C PRO A 231 -13.33 -20.29 2.88
N CYS A 232 -14.55 -20.71 2.56
CA CYS A 232 -15.70 -20.39 3.40
C CYS A 232 -15.44 -20.84 4.83
N PRO A 233 -15.57 -20.00 5.84
CA PRO A 233 -15.75 -20.50 7.19
C PRO A 233 -16.97 -21.43 7.15
N MET A 234 -16.94 -22.53 7.87
CA MET A 234 -18.13 -23.39 8.08
C MET A 234 -19.18 -22.50 8.76
N VAL A 235 -20.03 -21.86 7.98
CA VAL A 235 -20.96 -20.84 8.44
C VAL A 235 -22.23 -21.56 8.88
N GLU A 236 -22.66 -21.27 10.08
CA GLU A 236 -24.08 -21.24 10.40
C GLU A 236 -24.80 -20.36 9.37
N GLU A 237 -25.83 -20.89 8.73
CA GLU A 237 -26.60 -20.29 7.65
C GLU A 237 -27.09 -18.88 8.02
N GLY A 238 -26.81 -17.86 7.23
CA GLY A 238 -27.61 -16.65 7.31
C GLY A 238 -27.00 -15.27 7.07
N VAL A 239 -25.84 -15.10 6.46
CA VAL A 239 -25.37 -13.75 6.06
C VAL A 239 -25.64 -13.53 4.57
N PRO A 240 -26.61 -12.65 4.18
CA PRO A 240 -26.90 -12.34 2.78
C PRO A 240 -25.74 -11.57 2.13
N GLY A 241 -25.26 -12.05 1.00
CA GLY A 241 -24.36 -11.31 0.11
C GLY A 241 -22.89 -11.72 0.08
N VAL A 242 -22.43 -12.71 0.84
CA VAL A 242 -21.07 -13.26 0.75
C VAL A 242 -21.11 -14.54 -0.07
N THR A 243 -20.83 -14.45 -1.37
CA THR A 243 -20.53 -15.62 -2.19
C THR A 243 -19.08 -16.00 -1.96
N CYS A 244 -18.83 -16.89 -1.02
CA CYS A 244 -17.53 -17.55 -0.87
C CYS A 244 -17.44 -18.75 -1.84
N ASP A 245 -16.25 -19.01 -2.35
CA ASP A 245 -16.03 -20.18 -3.21
C ASP A 245 -15.92 -21.45 -2.33
N LEU A 246 -16.95 -22.29 -2.36
CA LEU A 246 -16.97 -23.59 -1.70
C LEU A 246 -15.85 -24.55 -2.19
N GLY A 247 -15.19 -24.21 -3.31
CA GLY A 247 -14.04 -24.94 -3.88
C GLY A 247 -12.69 -24.33 -3.53
N ALA A 248 -12.62 -23.21 -2.77
CA ALA A 248 -11.35 -22.62 -2.40
C ALA A 248 -10.54 -23.57 -1.50
N ASP A 249 -9.32 -23.87 -1.94
CA ASP A 249 -8.38 -24.72 -1.21
C ASP A 249 -7.98 -24.07 0.11
N PRO A 250 -8.36 -24.64 1.29
CA PRO A 250 -7.99 -24.10 2.59
C PRO A 250 -6.48 -23.99 2.81
N SER A 251 -5.70 -24.75 2.03
CA SER A 251 -4.24 -24.71 2.12
C SER A 251 -3.62 -23.44 1.55
N ARG A 252 -4.36 -22.61 0.84
CA ARG A 252 -3.85 -21.36 0.21
C ARG A 252 -3.34 -20.35 1.23
N ARG A 253 -3.91 -20.29 2.45
CA ARG A 253 -3.49 -19.39 3.52
C ARG A 253 -3.35 -17.94 3.08
N ILE A 254 -4.43 -17.34 2.58
CA ILE A 254 -4.47 -15.95 2.13
C ILE A 254 -5.31 -15.16 3.13
N GLU A 255 -4.69 -14.20 3.81
CA GLU A 255 -5.36 -13.48 4.91
C GLU A 255 -5.59 -12.02 4.58
N ASN A 256 -4.68 -11.36 3.84
CA ASN A 256 -4.70 -9.93 3.65
C ASN A 256 -4.53 -9.49 2.19
N ALA A 257 -5.03 -8.29 1.92
CA ALA A 257 -4.81 -7.57 0.68
C ALA A 257 -4.85 -6.06 0.97
N ALA A 258 -4.09 -5.29 0.21
CA ALA A 258 -4.05 -3.84 0.30
C ALA A 258 -4.18 -3.21 -1.09
N LEU A 259 -4.75 -2.01 -1.14
CA LEU A 259 -4.87 -1.21 -2.34
C LEU A 259 -4.55 0.25 -2.04
N LEU A 260 -3.80 0.88 -2.93
CA LEU A 260 -3.52 2.31 -2.93
C LEU A 260 -3.80 2.88 -4.31
N ALA A 261 -4.51 4.02 -4.37
CA ALA A 261 -4.72 4.80 -5.58
C ALA A 261 -4.15 6.21 -5.41
N LEU A 262 -3.35 6.64 -6.38
CA LEU A 262 -2.68 7.94 -6.41
C LEU A 262 -3.06 8.70 -7.68
N ASP A 263 -3.16 10.01 -7.54
CA ASP A 263 -3.12 10.93 -8.67
C ASP A 263 -1.67 11.00 -9.20
N PRO A 264 -1.39 10.62 -10.46
CA PRO A 264 -0.03 10.54 -10.99
C PRO A 264 0.67 11.90 -11.14
N ILE A 265 -0.09 12.99 -11.16
CA ILE A 265 0.42 14.34 -11.37
C ILE A 265 0.74 15.05 -10.06
N THR A 266 -0.17 14.92 -9.08
CA THR A 266 -0.08 15.63 -7.81
C THR A 266 0.51 14.79 -6.68
N GLY A 267 0.34 13.47 -6.72
CA GLY A 267 0.66 12.56 -5.63
C GLY A 267 -0.44 12.45 -4.58
N ALA A 268 -1.63 13.04 -4.81
CA ALA A 268 -2.76 12.95 -3.89
C ALA A 268 -3.21 11.49 -3.72
N ILE A 269 -3.35 11.04 -2.49
CA ILE A 269 -3.87 9.70 -2.18
C ILE A 269 -5.39 9.75 -2.30
N ARG A 270 -5.95 9.08 -3.32
CA ARG A 270 -7.40 9.05 -3.59
C ARG A 270 -8.11 7.91 -2.88
N ALA A 271 -7.44 6.78 -2.68
CA ALA A 271 -7.94 5.65 -1.89
C ALA A 271 -6.79 4.92 -1.19
N MET A 272 -7.02 4.41 0.01
CA MET A 272 -6.06 3.62 0.79
C MET A 272 -6.79 2.54 1.59
N VAL A 273 -6.56 1.29 1.23
CA VAL A 273 -7.05 0.10 1.95
C VAL A 273 -5.84 -0.70 2.41
N GLY A 274 -5.61 -0.80 3.70
CA GLY A 274 -4.44 -1.50 4.26
C GLY A 274 -4.67 -2.98 4.56
N SER A 275 -5.94 -3.39 4.70
CA SER A 275 -6.40 -4.77 4.89
C SER A 275 -7.87 -4.89 4.48
N PRO A 276 -8.41 -6.11 4.31
CA PRO A 276 -9.83 -6.32 4.00
C PRO A 276 -10.79 -5.82 5.08
N ASP A 277 -10.38 -5.89 6.35
CA ASP A 277 -11.12 -5.41 7.51
C ASP A 277 -10.14 -4.94 8.58
N TYR A 278 -10.17 -3.64 8.87
CA TYR A 278 -9.32 -3.00 9.89
C TYR A 278 -9.53 -3.59 11.29
N PHE A 279 -10.75 -3.97 11.61
CA PHE A 279 -11.14 -4.43 12.95
C PHE A 279 -10.97 -5.95 13.15
N ASP A 280 -10.64 -6.71 12.12
CA ASP A 280 -10.37 -8.14 12.22
C ASP A 280 -9.02 -8.41 12.91
N ALA A 281 -9.08 -8.69 14.22
CA ALA A 281 -7.89 -9.01 15.03
C ALA A 281 -7.25 -10.36 14.61
N ALA A 282 -8.04 -11.31 14.10
CA ALA A 282 -7.55 -12.63 13.72
C ALA A 282 -6.57 -12.57 12.54
N THR A 283 -6.82 -11.67 11.58
CA THR A 283 -5.96 -11.43 10.43
C THR A 283 -5.04 -10.22 10.61
N ARG A 284 -4.98 -9.66 11.82
CA ARG A 284 -4.20 -8.44 12.12
C ARG A 284 -4.62 -7.26 11.25
N GLY A 285 -5.93 -7.05 11.13
CA GLY A 285 -6.53 -6.06 10.22
C GLY A 285 -6.03 -4.63 10.39
N ALA A 286 -5.66 -4.22 11.60
CA ALA A 286 -5.11 -2.89 11.87
C ALA A 286 -3.72 -2.64 11.22
N VAL A 287 -3.02 -3.69 10.75
CA VAL A 287 -1.74 -3.53 10.03
C VAL A 287 -2.00 -2.93 8.66
N ASN A 288 -1.48 -1.72 8.42
CA ASN A 288 -1.57 -1.08 7.11
C ASN A 288 -0.49 -1.63 6.16
N ALA A 289 -0.88 -2.60 5.30
CA ALA A 289 0.06 -3.22 4.36
C ALA A 289 0.50 -2.26 3.24
N VAL A 290 -0.19 -1.13 3.01
CA VAL A 290 0.28 -0.07 2.10
C VAL A 290 1.60 0.55 2.58
N LEU A 291 1.81 0.61 3.89
CA LEU A 291 2.99 1.21 4.52
C LEU A 291 4.00 0.15 5.01
N SER A 292 3.69 -1.12 4.90
CA SER A 292 4.56 -2.21 5.34
C SER A 292 5.65 -2.51 4.31
N GLN A 293 6.86 -2.81 4.78
CA GLN A 293 7.98 -3.26 3.95
C GLN A 293 7.72 -4.69 3.46
N ARG A 294 7.71 -4.89 2.14
CA ARG A 294 7.45 -6.17 1.48
C ARG A 294 8.31 -6.32 0.24
N GLN A 295 8.63 -7.54 -0.15
CA GLN A 295 9.38 -7.80 -1.37
C GLN A 295 8.51 -7.60 -2.61
N PRO A 296 8.88 -6.70 -3.56
CA PRO A 296 8.04 -6.39 -4.72
C PRO A 296 8.02 -7.48 -5.81
N GLY A 297 8.91 -8.47 -5.71
CA GLY A 297 9.06 -9.43 -6.79
C GLY A 297 9.36 -8.74 -8.12
N SER A 298 8.82 -9.28 -9.20
CA SER A 298 9.01 -8.74 -10.55
C SER A 298 8.40 -7.35 -10.79
N ALA A 299 7.65 -6.76 -9.83
CA ALA A 299 7.12 -5.41 -9.99
C ALA A 299 8.22 -4.32 -10.01
N ILE A 300 9.44 -4.65 -9.62
CA ILE A 300 10.59 -3.74 -9.68
C ILE A 300 11.26 -3.67 -11.07
N LYS A 301 11.05 -4.67 -11.93
CA LYS A 301 11.71 -4.79 -13.25
C LYS A 301 11.62 -3.57 -14.16
N PRO A 302 10.49 -2.82 -14.22
CA PRO A 302 10.41 -1.63 -15.06
C PRO A 302 11.53 -0.62 -14.80
N LEU A 303 11.97 -0.46 -13.54
CA LEU A 303 13.10 0.44 -13.21
C LEU A 303 14.43 -0.10 -13.77
N THR A 304 14.65 -1.41 -13.74
CA THR A 304 15.85 -2.02 -14.33
C THR A 304 15.91 -1.81 -15.84
N TYR A 305 14.79 -2.03 -16.53
CA TYR A 305 14.73 -1.85 -17.99
C TYR A 305 14.74 -0.37 -18.39
N ALA A 306 14.20 0.54 -17.58
CA ALA A 306 14.31 1.97 -17.80
C ALA A 306 15.78 2.43 -17.87
N LEU A 307 16.65 1.91 -16.99
CA LEU A 307 18.10 2.19 -17.03
C LEU A 307 18.77 1.64 -18.29
N ALA A 308 18.31 0.53 -18.82
CA ALA A 308 18.85 -0.03 -20.05
C ALA A 308 18.50 0.83 -21.27
N LEU A 309 17.27 1.34 -21.30
CA LEU A 309 16.74 2.21 -22.35
C LEU A 309 17.26 3.66 -22.27
N ASP A 310 17.75 4.12 -21.11
CA ASP A 310 18.16 5.52 -20.88
C ASP A 310 19.51 5.83 -21.57
N PRO A 311 19.52 6.72 -22.60
CA PRO A 311 20.76 7.11 -23.29
C PRO A 311 21.77 7.80 -22.37
N HIS A 312 21.29 8.55 -21.37
CA HIS A 312 22.18 9.25 -20.43
C HIS A 312 22.83 8.27 -19.46
N ALA A 313 22.08 7.27 -18.98
CA ALA A 313 22.65 6.20 -18.15
C ALA A 313 23.64 5.36 -18.94
N ALA A 314 23.33 5.04 -20.20
CA ALA A 314 24.20 4.31 -21.10
C ALA A 314 25.51 5.05 -21.37
N ALA A 315 25.43 6.35 -21.68
CA ALA A 315 26.61 7.18 -21.93
C ALA A 315 27.53 7.28 -20.70
N ARG A 316 26.95 7.45 -19.49
CA ARG A 316 27.72 7.43 -18.23
C ARG A 316 28.44 6.11 -18.00
N ALA A 317 27.85 5.00 -18.45
CA ALA A 317 28.44 3.65 -18.34
C ALA A 317 29.35 3.28 -19.54
N GLY A 318 29.55 4.18 -20.52
CA GLY A 318 30.37 3.94 -21.72
C GLY A 318 29.80 2.85 -22.64
N ARG A 319 28.48 2.64 -22.66
CA ARG A 319 27.78 1.65 -23.50
C ARG A 319 26.76 2.31 -24.42
N ALA A 320 26.34 1.59 -25.46
CA ALA A 320 25.18 2.01 -26.25
C ALA A 320 23.89 1.81 -25.42
N PRO A 321 22.88 2.68 -25.59
CA PRO A 321 21.56 2.46 -25.01
C PRO A 321 20.91 1.25 -25.66
N TRP A 322 20.15 0.50 -24.87
CA TRP A 322 19.29 -0.54 -25.40
C TRP A 322 17.99 0.06 -25.94
N THR A 323 17.32 -0.70 -26.79
CA THR A 323 16.03 -0.32 -27.36
C THR A 323 14.98 -1.40 -27.02
N PRO A 324 13.69 -1.16 -27.19
CA PRO A 324 12.67 -2.18 -27.02
C PRO A 324 12.89 -3.41 -27.90
N ALA A 325 13.57 -3.25 -29.05
CA ALA A 325 13.95 -4.30 -30.00
C ALA A 325 15.28 -5.01 -29.66
N THR A 326 16.03 -4.57 -28.65
CA THR A 326 17.30 -5.20 -28.25
C THR A 326 17.08 -6.65 -27.85
N ILE A 327 17.85 -7.57 -28.44
CA ILE A 327 17.79 -9.01 -28.15
C ILE A 327 18.56 -9.32 -26.88
N ILE A 328 17.89 -10.04 -25.97
CA ILE A 328 18.44 -10.50 -24.70
C ILE A 328 18.33 -12.03 -24.67
N PRO A 329 19.44 -12.77 -24.47
CA PRO A 329 19.40 -14.23 -24.36
C PRO A 329 18.65 -14.71 -23.11
N ASP A 330 17.54 -15.40 -23.28
CA ASP A 330 16.83 -16.12 -22.22
C ASP A 330 17.22 -17.59 -22.24
N ILE A 331 18.46 -17.86 -21.89
CA ILE A 331 19.08 -19.18 -21.84
C ILE A 331 19.66 -19.44 -20.45
N ARG A 332 19.94 -20.70 -20.12
CA ARG A 332 20.55 -21.06 -18.85
C ARG A 332 21.88 -20.29 -18.66
N THR A 333 21.91 -19.44 -17.66
CA THR A 333 23.05 -18.55 -17.39
C THR A 333 23.42 -18.64 -15.93
N SER A 334 24.73 -18.75 -15.66
CA SER A 334 25.29 -18.66 -14.31
C SER A 334 25.93 -17.28 -14.13
N PHE A 335 25.48 -16.56 -13.16
CA PHE A 335 26.07 -15.29 -12.69
C PHE A 335 26.94 -15.56 -11.46
N VAL A 336 27.84 -14.66 -11.16
CA VAL A 336 28.68 -14.75 -9.94
C VAL A 336 28.17 -13.73 -8.94
N THR A 337 27.83 -14.16 -7.72
CA THR A 337 27.47 -13.25 -6.63
C THR A 337 28.68 -12.51 -6.09
N ALA A 338 28.47 -11.47 -5.28
CA ALA A 338 29.54 -10.72 -4.64
C ALA A 338 30.44 -11.62 -3.75
N GLU A 339 29.88 -12.72 -3.23
CA GLU A 339 30.58 -13.73 -2.42
C GLU A 339 31.33 -14.78 -3.27
N GLY A 340 31.30 -14.67 -4.60
CA GLY A 340 31.92 -15.62 -5.51
C GLY A 340 31.09 -16.88 -5.79
N ASN A 341 29.87 -17.00 -5.29
CA ASN A 341 29.02 -18.17 -5.49
C ASN A 341 28.28 -18.10 -6.84
N PRO A 342 28.01 -19.23 -7.52
CA PRO A 342 27.19 -19.24 -8.72
C PRO A 342 25.73 -18.96 -8.39
N TYR A 343 25.11 -18.05 -9.14
CA TYR A 343 23.69 -17.75 -9.10
C TYR A 343 23.05 -18.06 -10.45
N VAL A 344 22.14 -19.03 -10.50
CA VAL A 344 21.45 -19.48 -11.69
C VAL A 344 19.95 -19.17 -11.54
N PRO A 345 19.45 -18.04 -12.06
CA PRO A 345 18.02 -17.74 -12.03
C PRO A 345 17.22 -18.65 -12.95
N ASN A 346 15.97 -18.90 -12.58
CA ASN A 346 15.00 -19.61 -13.41
C ASN A 346 13.81 -18.69 -13.74
N ASN A 347 13.22 -18.86 -14.90
CA ASN A 347 11.92 -18.27 -15.21
C ASN A 347 10.80 -18.92 -14.39
N TYR A 348 9.66 -18.23 -14.25
CA TYR A 348 8.53 -18.69 -13.44
C TYR A 348 7.95 -20.01 -13.99
N ASP A 349 7.89 -20.16 -15.32
CA ASP A 349 7.43 -21.36 -16.02
C ASP A 349 8.51 -22.46 -16.13
N ARG A 350 9.73 -22.21 -15.62
CA ARG A 350 10.90 -23.09 -15.66
C ARG A 350 11.38 -23.43 -17.08
N ARG A 351 11.09 -22.56 -18.05
CA ARG A 351 11.53 -22.69 -19.44
C ARG A 351 12.55 -21.62 -19.80
N TYR A 352 13.31 -21.87 -20.85
CA TYR A 352 14.18 -20.92 -21.52
C TYR A 352 13.53 -20.58 -22.87
N HIS A 353 13.48 -19.29 -23.24
CA HIS A 353 12.77 -18.83 -24.43
C HIS A 353 13.72 -18.44 -25.57
N GLY A 354 15.05 -18.65 -25.38
CA GLY A 354 16.04 -18.32 -26.38
C GLY A 354 16.26 -16.80 -26.52
N PRO A 355 16.47 -16.32 -27.74
CA PRO A 355 16.57 -14.87 -27.99
C PRO A 355 15.19 -14.23 -27.84
N VAL A 356 15.09 -13.21 -26.99
CA VAL A 356 13.87 -12.43 -26.80
C VAL A 356 14.16 -10.94 -26.88
N THR A 357 13.25 -10.15 -27.43
CA THR A 357 13.39 -8.69 -27.42
C THR A 357 13.21 -8.17 -25.99
N LEU A 358 13.75 -6.99 -25.67
CA LEU A 358 13.54 -6.32 -24.39
C LEU A 358 12.03 -6.15 -24.11
N ARG A 359 11.23 -5.77 -25.11
CA ARG A 359 9.77 -5.69 -25.03
C ARG A 359 9.18 -7.02 -24.55
N THR A 360 9.49 -8.11 -25.23
CA THR A 360 9.00 -9.45 -24.88
C THR A 360 9.44 -9.85 -23.49
N ALA A 361 10.69 -9.60 -23.11
CA ALA A 361 11.25 -9.92 -21.80
C ALA A 361 10.52 -9.20 -20.65
N LEU A 362 10.27 -7.88 -20.80
CA LEU A 362 9.58 -7.09 -19.79
C LEU A 362 8.08 -7.41 -19.74
N ALA A 363 7.40 -7.48 -20.89
CA ALA A 363 5.97 -7.75 -20.99
C ALA A 363 5.62 -9.11 -20.37
N ASN A 364 6.44 -10.15 -20.61
CA ASN A 364 6.24 -11.49 -20.06
C ASN A 364 6.94 -11.71 -18.72
N SER A 365 7.63 -10.70 -18.21
CA SER A 365 8.26 -10.78 -16.89
C SER A 365 9.34 -11.86 -16.75
N TYR A 366 10.07 -12.21 -17.83
CA TYR A 366 11.13 -13.21 -17.76
C TYR A 366 12.24 -12.81 -16.77
N ASN A 367 12.76 -13.79 -16.02
CA ASN A 367 13.69 -13.54 -14.94
C ASN A 367 15.13 -13.43 -15.44
N ILE A 368 15.56 -14.34 -16.31
CA ILE A 368 16.94 -14.38 -16.79
C ILE A 368 17.31 -13.12 -17.56
N PRO A 369 16.47 -12.64 -18.51
CA PRO A 369 16.71 -11.37 -19.18
C PRO A 369 16.79 -10.18 -18.22
N ALA A 370 15.95 -10.14 -17.17
CA ALA A 370 15.98 -9.07 -16.16
C ALA A 370 17.29 -9.08 -15.37
N VAL A 371 17.78 -10.26 -14.94
CA VAL A 371 19.05 -10.40 -14.23
C VAL A 371 20.22 -10.01 -15.14
N ARG A 372 20.23 -10.43 -16.42
CA ARG A 372 21.22 -9.99 -17.42
C ARG A 372 21.21 -8.46 -17.60
N THR A 373 20.01 -7.88 -17.66
CA THR A 373 19.87 -6.42 -17.77
C THR A 373 20.49 -5.74 -16.55
N LEU A 374 20.21 -6.21 -15.34
CA LEU A 374 20.80 -5.62 -14.13
C LEU A 374 22.31 -5.81 -14.05
N ASP A 375 22.84 -6.95 -14.51
CA ASP A 375 24.28 -7.20 -14.59
C ASP A 375 24.99 -6.17 -15.50
N VAL A 376 24.32 -5.78 -16.60
CA VAL A 376 24.85 -4.76 -17.53
C VAL A 376 24.69 -3.33 -17.01
N VAL A 377 23.53 -2.98 -16.44
CA VAL A 377 23.27 -1.59 -15.99
C VAL A 377 23.85 -1.28 -14.62
N GLY A 378 24.07 -2.31 -13.79
CA GLY A 378 24.67 -2.22 -12.46
C GLY A 378 23.66 -2.01 -11.34
N ILE A 379 23.93 -2.65 -10.20
CA ILE A 379 23.09 -2.62 -8.99
C ILE A 379 22.97 -1.21 -8.42
N ASP A 380 24.08 -0.49 -8.35
CA ASP A 380 24.13 0.90 -7.84
C ASP A 380 23.28 1.87 -8.65
N ALA A 381 23.26 1.71 -9.96
CA ALA A 381 22.42 2.53 -10.83
C ALA A 381 20.93 2.26 -10.56
N LEU A 382 20.54 1.00 -10.32
CA LEU A 382 19.18 0.68 -9.96
C LEU A 382 18.79 1.26 -8.58
N ILE A 383 19.68 1.20 -7.60
CA ILE A 383 19.44 1.81 -6.28
C ILE A 383 19.27 3.33 -6.40
N ASP A 384 20.10 4.00 -7.20
CA ASP A 384 20.02 5.45 -7.40
C ASP A 384 18.73 5.86 -8.10
N LEU A 385 18.32 5.13 -9.14
CA LEU A 385 17.05 5.38 -9.81
C LEU A 385 15.88 5.13 -8.87
N ALA A 386 15.87 4.03 -8.12
CA ALA A 386 14.84 3.71 -7.12
C ALA A 386 14.71 4.83 -6.09
N ARG A 387 15.83 5.34 -5.57
CA ARG A 387 15.82 6.49 -4.62
C ARG A 387 15.29 7.76 -5.25
N SER A 388 15.67 8.05 -6.48
CA SER A 388 15.19 9.24 -7.18
C SER A 388 13.67 9.20 -7.41
N THR A 389 13.09 8.02 -7.59
CA THR A 389 11.65 7.82 -7.75
C THR A 389 10.89 7.71 -6.42
N GLY A 390 11.59 7.65 -5.26
CA GLY A 390 10.97 7.64 -3.93
C GLY A 390 11.12 6.33 -3.14
N ILE A 391 11.69 5.26 -3.70
CA ILE A 391 11.97 4.02 -2.99
C ILE A 391 13.24 4.20 -2.12
N PRO A 392 13.18 4.09 -0.77
CA PRO A 392 14.27 4.52 0.11
C PRO A 392 15.40 3.48 0.25
N TRP A 393 15.79 2.82 -0.82
CA TRP A 393 16.93 1.90 -0.77
C TRP A 393 18.24 2.66 -0.51
N GLN A 394 19.14 2.04 0.22
CA GLN A 394 20.44 2.63 0.55
C GLN A 394 21.56 1.81 -0.05
N ARG A 395 22.59 2.49 -0.56
CA ARG A 395 23.86 1.87 -0.84
C ARG A 395 24.54 1.57 0.51
N ASP A 396 24.69 0.31 0.83
CA ASP A 396 25.38 -0.06 2.08
C ASP A 396 26.86 -0.33 1.80
N TYR A 397 27.68 0.70 1.95
CA TYR A 397 29.12 0.64 1.93
C TYR A 397 29.74 0.64 3.33
N SER A 398 28.96 0.45 4.39
CA SER A 398 29.42 0.51 5.78
C SER A 398 30.28 -0.72 6.21
N GLY A 399 30.62 -1.59 5.26
CA GLY A 399 31.46 -2.75 5.48
C GLY A 399 32.92 -2.47 5.17
N GLY A 400 33.79 -2.44 6.19
CA GLY A 400 35.22 -2.64 6.00
C GLY A 400 35.52 -3.95 5.28
N GLU A 401 36.77 -4.17 4.87
CA GLU A 401 37.22 -5.38 4.17
C GLU A 401 36.55 -6.65 4.71
N GLY A 402 35.76 -7.32 3.86
CA GLY A 402 35.08 -8.59 4.17
C GLY A 402 33.57 -8.51 4.41
N LYS A 403 32.87 -7.35 4.26
CA LYS A 403 31.42 -7.28 4.33
C LYS A 403 30.78 -7.25 2.94
N THR A 404 29.86 -8.19 2.73
CA THR A 404 29.09 -8.37 1.50
C THR A 404 28.16 -7.19 1.24
N ALA A 405 28.01 -6.80 -0.04
CA ALA A 405 27.01 -5.82 -0.47
C ALA A 405 25.61 -6.30 -0.04
N ARG A 406 24.80 -5.39 0.50
CA ARG A 406 23.43 -5.71 0.96
C ARG A 406 22.54 -6.29 -0.16
N TYR A 407 22.79 -5.90 -1.41
CA TYR A 407 22.00 -6.29 -2.57
C TYR A 407 22.87 -6.95 -3.65
N GLY A 408 22.34 -8.03 -4.24
CA GLY A 408 22.90 -8.72 -5.39
C GLY A 408 22.01 -8.57 -6.63
N LEU A 409 22.31 -9.34 -7.69
CA LEU A 409 21.54 -9.35 -8.94
C LEU A 409 20.09 -9.77 -8.77
N SER A 410 19.73 -10.44 -7.67
CA SER A 410 18.34 -10.73 -7.32
C SER A 410 17.51 -9.49 -7.00
N LEU A 411 18.14 -8.31 -6.88
CA LEU A 411 17.44 -7.04 -6.64
C LEU A 411 16.38 -6.75 -7.73
N THR A 412 16.68 -7.03 -9.00
CA THR A 412 15.71 -6.91 -10.11
C THR A 412 14.55 -7.91 -10.04
N LEU A 413 14.67 -8.95 -9.23
CA LEU A 413 13.61 -9.91 -8.94
C LEU A 413 12.90 -9.62 -7.62
N GLY A 414 13.18 -8.47 -7.01
CA GLY A 414 12.54 -8.02 -5.78
C GLY A 414 13.25 -8.43 -4.49
N GLY A 415 14.57 -8.68 -4.53
CA GLY A 415 15.37 -8.99 -3.35
C GLY A 415 15.50 -7.84 -2.33
N GLY A 416 15.02 -6.64 -2.64
CA GLY A 416 14.94 -5.48 -1.74
C GLY A 416 13.49 -5.15 -1.41
N GLU A 417 13.18 -4.97 -0.13
CA GLU A 417 11.83 -4.62 0.32
C GLU A 417 11.46 -3.18 -0.04
N VAL A 418 10.15 -2.96 -0.31
CA VAL A 418 9.55 -1.67 -0.60
C VAL A 418 8.18 -1.57 0.09
N ARG A 419 7.69 -0.34 0.32
CA ARG A 419 6.29 -0.13 0.68
C ARG A 419 5.46 0.01 -0.61
N LEU A 420 4.19 -0.38 -0.56
CA LEU A 420 3.29 -0.24 -1.70
C LEU A 420 3.20 1.22 -2.15
N ILE A 421 3.16 2.16 -1.22
CA ILE A 421 3.12 3.60 -1.50
C ILE A 421 4.36 4.08 -2.27
N ASP A 422 5.55 3.61 -1.91
CA ASP A 422 6.80 4.01 -2.59
C ASP A 422 6.87 3.42 -4.01
N LEU A 423 6.44 2.16 -4.16
CA LEU A 423 6.41 1.51 -5.47
C LEU A 423 5.37 2.17 -6.40
N ALA A 424 4.18 2.50 -5.89
CA ALA A 424 3.16 3.24 -6.66
C ALA A 424 3.65 4.64 -7.06
N ALA A 425 4.37 5.35 -6.17
CA ALA A 425 5.00 6.63 -6.49
C ALA A 425 6.06 6.50 -7.60
N ALA A 426 6.86 5.43 -7.58
CA ALA A 426 7.82 5.15 -8.64
C ALA A 426 7.14 4.88 -10.00
N TYR A 427 5.99 4.20 -10.01
CA TYR A 427 5.20 4.01 -11.23
C TYR A 427 4.51 5.28 -11.72
N ALA A 428 4.18 6.20 -10.82
CA ALA A 428 3.67 7.51 -11.23
C ALA A 428 4.69 8.28 -12.07
N ALA A 429 6.00 8.07 -11.86
CA ALA A 429 7.02 8.66 -12.72
C ALA A 429 6.95 8.17 -14.18
N PHE A 430 6.51 6.94 -14.42
CA PHE A 430 6.23 6.48 -15.78
C PHE A 430 4.95 7.11 -16.34
N ALA A 431 3.90 7.23 -15.53
CA ALA A 431 2.59 7.76 -15.94
C ALA A 431 2.64 9.26 -16.30
N ASN A 432 3.54 10.03 -15.67
CA ASN A 432 3.57 11.50 -15.76
C ASN A 432 4.77 12.07 -16.54
N GLY A 433 5.43 11.27 -17.38
CA GLY A 433 6.55 11.70 -18.20
C GLY A 433 7.85 11.91 -17.44
N GLY A 434 8.10 11.12 -16.41
CA GLY A 434 9.39 11.06 -15.72
C GLY A 434 9.54 11.95 -14.50
N HIS A 435 8.45 12.49 -13.96
CA HIS A 435 8.51 13.37 -12.79
C HIS A 435 8.28 12.60 -11.48
N ARG A 436 9.09 12.89 -10.48
CA ARG A 436 8.87 12.40 -9.11
C ARG A 436 7.62 13.03 -8.51
N ILE A 437 6.84 12.22 -7.82
CA ILE A 437 5.76 12.67 -6.93
C ILE A 437 6.08 12.28 -5.49
N GLU A 438 5.49 13.00 -4.55
CA GLU A 438 5.46 12.65 -3.14
C GLU A 438 4.01 12.39 -2.74
N PRO A 439 3.64 11.14 -2.40
CA PRO A 439 2.29 10.83 -1.95
C PRO A 439 1.93 11.62 -0.69
N TYR A 440 0.73 12.20 -0.67
CA TYR A 440 0.23 12.95 0.48
C TYR A 440 -1.26 12.73 0.68
N ALA A 441 -1.68 12.86 1.96
CA ALA A 441 -3.05 12.64 2.39
C ALA A 441 -3.75 13.93 2.86
N ILE A 442 -2.99 14.95 3.30
CA ILE A 442 -3.53 16.19 3.86
C ILE A 442 -3.40 17.32 2.83
N GLU A 443 -4.52 17.95 2.52
CA GLU A 443 -4.54 19.14 1.66
C GLU A 443 -4.41 20.43 2.46
N ARG A 444 -5.14 20.53 3.58
CA ARG A 444 -5.21 21.75 4.38
C ARG A 444 -5.60 21.43 5.83
N VAL A 445 -5.05 22.20 6.76
CA VAL A 445 -5.43 22.19 8.17
C VAL A 445 -5.88 23.59 8.58
N THR A 446 -7.06 23.70 9.19
CA THR A 446 -7.61 24.94 9.72
C THR A 446 -8.06 24.75 11.16
N THR A 447 -8.18 25.85 11.92
CA THR A 447 -8.94 25.88 13.17
C THR A 447 -10.45 25.76 12.90
N LEU A 448 -11.25 25.57 13.94
CA LEU A 448 -12.73 25.60 13.83
C LEU A 448 -13.23 26.96 13.36
N ASP A 449 -12.52 28.06 13.70
CA ASP A 449 -12.85 29.43 13.29
C ASP A 449 -12.40 29.75 11.85
N GLY A 450 -11.76 28.80 11.17
CA GLY A 450 -11.37 28.90 9.76
C GLY A 450 -9.99 29.51 9.52
N GLU A 451 -9.17 29.76 10.55
CA GLU A 451 -7.78 30.17 10.41
C GLU A 451 -6.96 29.04 9.77
N GLU A 452 -6.24 29.34 8.69
CA GLU A 452 -5.40 28.35 8.00
C GLU A 452 -4.06 28.17 8.75
N ILE A 453 -3.82 26.93 9.21
CA ILE A 453 -2.59 26.55 9.92
C ILE A 453 -1.57 25.96 8.95
N TRP A 454 -2.03 25.17 7.98
CA TRP A 454 -1.18 24.51 7.01
C TRP A 454 -1.91 24.25 5.68
N ASN A 455 -1.17 24.39 4.56
CA ASN A 455 -1.72 24.21 3.22
C ASN A 455 -0.69 23.60 2.28
N ARG A 456 -1.02 22.43 1.69
CA ARG A 456 -0.15 21.71 0.75
C ARG A 456 0.18 22.52 -0.50
N THR A 457 -0.79 23.27 -1.03
CA THR A 457 -0.58 24.06 -2.26
C THR A 457 0.52 25.11 -2.07
N ALA A 458 0.59 25.74 -0.90
CA ALA A 458 1.65 26.70 -0.59
C ALA A 458 3.02 26.02 -0.51
N VAL A 459 3.09 24.80 0.05
CA VAL A 459 4.32 24.02 0.11
C VAL A 459 4.74 23.52 -1.27
N ALA A 460 3.81 23.01 -2.07
CA ALA A 460 4.10 22.49 -3.41
C ALA A 460 4.52 23.60 -4.40
N ALA A 461 3.98 24.81 -4.27
CA ALA A 461 4.38 25.95 -5.11
C ALA A 461 5.84 26.37 -4.89
N ALA A 462 6.41 26.06 -3.73
CA ALA A 462 7.79 26.36 -3.38
C ALA A 462 8.80 25.30 -3.89
N ALA A 463 8.35 24.10 -4.31
CA ALA A 463 9.21 23.02 -4.75
C ALA A 463 9.04 22.76 -6.25
N PRO A 464 10.09 22.92 -7.08
CA PRO A 464 10.01 22.59 -8.50
C PRO A 464 9.81 21.09 -8.69
N ARG A 465 9.00 20.70 -9.70
CA ARG A 465 8.83 19.31 -10.09
C ARG A 465 10.18 18.74 -10.54
N GLN A 466 10.66 17.71 -9.87
CA GLN A 466 11.91 17.05 -10.19
C GLN A 466 11.69 15.99 -11.28
N ARG A 467 12.32 16.16 -12.45
CA ARG A 467 12.39 15.11 -13.46
C ARG A 467 13.47 14.09 -13.05
N VAL A 468 13.09 12.82 -12.91
CA VAL A 468 13.96 11.71 -12.46
C VAL A 468 14.16 10.65 -13.54
N LEU A 469 13.35 10.68 -14.60
CA LEU A 469 13.46 9.85 -15.80
C LEU A 469 13.33 10.72 -17.03
N ASP A 470 14.01 10.34 -18.13
CA ASP A 470 13.74 10.88 -19.45
C ASP A 470 12.30 10.53 -19.87
N GLU A 471 11.55 11.50 -20.36
CA GLU A 471 10.13 11.30 -20.75
C GLU A 471 9.97 10.24 -21.84
N ARG A 472 10.95 10.14 -22.75
CA ARG A 472 10.97 9.14 -23.81
C ARG A 472 11.13 7.74 -23.23
N VAL A 473 12.00 7.57 -22.23
CA VAL A 473 12.18 6.31 -21.49
C VAL A 473 10.92 5.95 -20.72
N ALA A 474 10.29 6.91 -20.04
CA ALA A 474 9.03 6.71 -19.35
C ALA A 474 7.93 6.23 -20.32
N PHE A 475 7.86 6.83 -21.51
CA PHE A 475 6.93 6.41 -22.56
C PHE A 475 7.24 4.99 -23.08
N LEU A 476 8.49 4.65 -23.39
CA LEU A 476 8.85 3.31 -23.86
C LEU A 476 8.50 2.20 -22.85
N ILE A 477 8.71 2.44 -21.56
CA ILE A 477 8.28 1.50 -20.52
C ILE A 477 6.76 1.41 -20.47
N THR A 478 6.05 2.53 -20.58
CA THR A 478 4.59 2.58 -20.60
C THR A 478 4.02 1.82 -21.79
N ASP A 479 4.57 2.04 -22.97
CA ASP A 479 4.18 1.38 -24.22
C ASP A 479 4.35 -0.15 -24.13
N ILE A 480 5.49 -0.62 -23.61
CA ILE A 480 5.72 -2.05 -23.39
C ILE A 480 4.73 -2.64 -22.37
N LEU A 481 4.46 -1.92 -21.27
CA LEU A 481 3.57 -2.38 -20.20
C LEU A 481 2.08 -2.26 -20.55
N SER A 482 1.70 -1.54 -21.60
CA SER A 482 0.34 -1.45 -22.13
C SER A 482 0.07 -2.41 -23.30
N ASP A 483 1.11 -3.06 -23.84
CA ASP A 483 1.01 -3.96 -24.97
C ASP A 483 0.41 -5.34 -24.57
N ASP A 484 -0.92 -5.46 -24.73
CA ASP A 484 -1.65 -6.70 -24.41
C ASP A 484 -1.23 -7.88 -25.28
N VAL A 485 -0.77 -7.64 -26.51
CA VAL A 485 -0.31 -8.70 -27.42
C VAL A 485 1.04 -9.23 -26.97
N ALA A 486 1.97 -8.35 -26.63
CA ALA A 486 3.31 -8.73 -26.18
C ALA A 486 3.29 -9.56 -24.87
N ARG A 487 2.28 -9.34 -24.01
CA ARG A 487 2.18 -10.07 -22.73
C ARG A 487 1.43 -11.41 -22.80
N GLN A 488 0.78 -11.74 -23.94
CA GLN A 488 -0.03 -12.96 -24.06
C GLN A 488 0.73 -14.27 -23.77
N PRO A 489 2.01 -14.45 -24.15
CA PRO A 489 2.72 -15.70 -23.87
C PRO A 489 2.74 -16.09 -22.38
N ALA A 490 2.84 -15.10 -21.46
CA ALA A 490 2.87 -15.37 -20.03
C ALA A 490 1.48 -15.28 -19.35
N PHE A 491 0.58 -14.43 -19.84
CA PHE A 491 -0.66 -14.09 -19.15
C PHE A 491 -1.93 -14.52 -19.89
N GLY A 492 -1.80 -14.98 -21.12
CA GLY A 492 -2.92 -15.36 -21.98
C GLY A 492 -3.71 -14.15 -22.52
N PRO A 493 -4.58 -14.38 -23.50
CA PRO A 493 -5.49 -13.37 -24.02
C PRO A 493 -6.56 -13.03 -22.96
N GLY A 494 -6.93 -11.75 -22.85
CA GLY A 494 -7.98 -11.30 -21.93
C GLY A 494 -7.61 -11.41 -20.45
N SER A 495 -6.33 -11.26 -20.12
CA SER A 495 -5.88 -11.25 -18.72
C SER A 495 -6.49 -10.09 -17.93
N ALA A 496 -6.53 -10.21 -16.60
CA ALA A 496 -7.01 -9.16 -15.70
C ALA A 496 -6.18 -7.85 -15.77
N LEU A 497 -5.09 -7.81 -16.54
CA LEU A 497 -4.34 -6.59 -16.80
C LEU A 497 -4.94 -5.73 -17.92
N ASN A 498 -5.90 -6.26 -18.69
CA ASN A 498 -6.63 -5.51 -19.70
C ASN A 498 -7.95 -4.99 -19.12
N ILE A 499 -8.08 -3.68 -19.01
CA ILE A 499 -9.28 -3.01 -18.49
C ILE A 499 -10.15 -2.37 -19.60
N GLY A 500 -9.90 -2.75 -20.88
CA GLY A 500 -10.66 -2.24 -22.02
C GLY A 500 -10.36 -0.79 -22.42
N ARG A 501 -9.25 -0.24 -21.94
CA ARG A 501 -8.71 1.09 -22.29
C ARG A 501 -7.18 1.09 -22.13
N PRO A 502 -6.46 2.10 -22.70
CA PRO A 502 -5.02 2.22 -22.52
C PRO A 502 -4.63 2.19 -21.03
N ALA A 503 -3.85 1.18 -20.64
CA ALA A 503 -3.38 1.02 -19.28
C ALA A 503 -2.09 0.20 -19.26
N ALA A 504 -1.09 0.70 -18.55
CA ALA A 504 0.17 0.01 -18.33
C ALA A 504 0.11 -0.74 -16.99
N ALA A 505 0.54 -2.00 -16.94
CA ALA A 505 0.49 -2.77 -15.71
C ALA A 505 1.62 -3.82 -15.63
N LYS A 506 2.07 -4.06 -14.40
CA LYS A 506 3.10 -5.06 -14.08
C LYS A 506 2.72 -5.85 -12.84
N THR A 507 2.83 -7.17 -12.93
CA THR A 507 2.68 -8.08 -11.79
C THR A 507 4.01 -8.33 -11.10
N GLY A 508 3.94 -8.64 -9.81
CA GLY A 508 5.04 -9.16 -9.01
C GLY A 508 4.60 -10.41 -8.24
N THR A 509 5.51 -11.35 -8.08
CA THR A 509 5.31 -12.54 -7.24
C THR A 509 6.66 -12.87 -6.63
N THR A 510 6.71 -13.03 -5.32
CA THR A 510 7.94 -13.41 -4.61
C THR A 510 8.10 -14.92 -4.55
N THR A 511 9.31 -15.36 -4.21
CA THR A 511 9.60 -16.76 -3.92
C THR A 511 8.66 -17.23 -2.79
N ASP A 512 8.19 -18.46 -2.89
CA ASP A 512 7.23 -19.07 -1.94
C ASP A 512 5.88 -18.35 -1.85
N TRP A 513 5.53 -17.51 -2.85
CA TRP A 513 4.25 -16.77 -2.91
C TRP A 513 3.92 -15.94 -1.67
N ARG A 514 4.92 -15.36 -0.99
CA ARG A 514 4.68 -14.54 0.22
C ARG A 514 3.98 -13.23 -0.11
N ASP A 515 4.39 -12.61 -1.21
CA ASP A 515 3.87 -11.33 -1.67
C ASP A 515 3.44 -11.41 -3.12
N ASN A 516 2.25 -10.95 -3.41
CA ASN A 516 1.69 -10.82 -4.73
C ASN A 516 1.38 -9.35 -5.01
N TRP A 517 1.80 -8.87 -6.16
CA TRP A 517 1.67 -7.47 -6.53
C TRP A 517 1.02 -7.32 -7.92
N THR A 518 0.28 -6.23 -8.07
CA THR A 518 -0.04 -5.65 -9.36
C THR A 518 0.00 -4.14 -9.20
N VAL A 519 0.86 -3.50 -9.97
CA VAL A 519 0.91 -2.03 -10.05
C VAL A 519 0.68 -1.64 -11.49
N GLY A 520 -0.26 -0.74 -11.71
CA GLY A 520 -0.58 -0.27 -13.05
C GLY A 520 -1.21 1.11 -13.01
N TYR A 521 -1.28 1.74 -14.18
CA TYR A 521 -1.69 3.12 -14.31
C TYR A 521 -2.33 3.41 -15.67
N THR A 522 -3.11 4.48 -15.68
CA THR A 522 -3.53 5.27 -16.84
C THR A 522 -2.96 6.68 -16.67
N PRO A 523 -3.16 7.60 -17.63
CA PRO A 523 -2.82 9.02 -17.40
C PRO A 523 -3.53 9.65 -16.19
N ASP A 524 -4.67 9.07 -15.74
CA ASP A 524 -5.55 9.65 -14.71
C ASP A 524 -5.29 9.09 -13.31
N VAL A 525 -4.78 7.85 -13.19
CA VAL A 525 -4.61 7.17 -11.90
C VAL A 525 -3.51 6.13 -11.91
N VAL A 526 -2.75 6.05 -10.82
CA VAL A 526 -1.84 4.94 -10.51
C VAL A 526 -2.46 4.13 -9.39
N THR A 527 -2.56 2.82 -9.60
CA THR A 527 -3.09 1.91 -8.58
C THR A 527 -2.10 0.78 -8.31
N GLY A 528 -1.75 0.63 -7.05
CA GLY A 528 -0.99 -0.51 -6.57
C GLY A 528 -1.85 -1.43 -5.70
N VAL A 529 -1.70 -2.74 -5.88
CA VAL A 529 -2.36 -3.78 -5.10
C VAL A 529 -1.34 -4.78 -4.60
N TRP A 530 -1.47 -5.15 -3.34
CA TRP A 530 -0.72 -6.23 -2.70
C TRP A 530 -1.67 -7.27 -2.12
N VAL A 531 -1.30 -8.56 -2.20
CA VAL A 531 -1.99 -9.68 -1.56
C VAL A 531 -0.94 -10.54 -0.87
N GLY A 532 -1.19 -10.88 0.40
CA GLY A 532 -0.26 -11.65 1.22
C GLY A 532 -0.77 -11.85 2.65
N ASN A 533 0.13 -12.23 3.55
CA ASN A 533 -0.17 -12.39 4.97
C ASN A 533 0.54 -11.32 5.80
N ALA A 534 -0.14 -10.76 6.80
CA ALA A 534 0.42 -9.70 7.63
C ALA A 534 1.71 -10.15 8.36
N ASP A 535 1.80 -11.42 8.73
CA ASP A 535 2.95 -12.04 9.39
C ASP A 535 4.02 -12.58 8.42
N ASN A 536 3.89 -12.31 7.11
CA ASN A 536 4.79 -12.78 6.07
C ASN A 536 4.85 -14.32 5.90
N THR A 537 3.85 -15.07 6.37
CA THR A 537 3.74 -16.50 6.08
C THR A 537 3.46 -16.73 4.60
N PRO A 538 3.99 -17.82 3.98
CA PRO A 538 3.79 -18.06 2.56
C PRO A 538 2.35 -18.47 2.25
N MET A 539 1.83 -17.95 1.15
CA MET A 539 0.61 -18.43 0.50
C MET A 539 0.93 -19.66 -0.38
N LYS A 540 -0.07 -20.30 -0.97
CA LYS A 540 0.13 -21.42 -1.91
C LYS A 540 -0.61 -21.16 -3.21
N ASN A 541 0.10 -21.36 -4.33
CA ASN A 541 -0.44 -21.30 -5.68
C ASN A 541 -1.21 -20.01 -6.02
N VAL A 542 -0.75 -18.88 -5.48
CA VAL A 542 -1.32 -17.56 -5.75
C VAL A 542 -0.22 -16.64 -6.28
N SER A 543 -0.39 -16.15 -7.48
CA SER A 543 0.55 -15.24 -8.16
C SER A 543 -0.04 -13.85 -8.30
N GLY A 544 0.77 -12.86 -8.70
CA GLY A 544 0.28 -11.50 -8.93
C GLY A 544 -0.92 -11.45 -9.88
N ILE A 545 -0.93 -12.28 -10.93
CA ILE A 545 -2.05 -12.33 -11.89
C ILE A 545 -3.32 -12.97 -11.32
N THR A 546 -3.19 -13.91 -10.40
CA THR A 546 -4.36 -14.60 -9.80
C THR A 546 -4.78 -14.00 -8.46
N GLY A 547 -3.91 -13.31 -7.74
CA GLY A 547 -4.20 -12.66 -6.46
C GLY A 547 -4.54 -11.18 -6.62
N ALA A 548 -3.54 -10.36 -6.93
CA ALA A 548 -3.63 -8.90 -6.94
C ALA A 548 -4.29 -8.31 -8.20
N ALA A 549 -4.05 -8.90 -9.39
CA ALA A 549 -4.54 -8.33 -10.65
C ALA A 549 -6.08 -8.24 -10.75
N PRO A 550 -6.88 -9.20 -10.26
CA PRO A 550 -8.33 -9.04 -10.27
C PRO A 550 -8.83 -7.88 -9.39
N ILE A 551 -8.19 -7.62 -8.25
CA ILE A 551 -8.52 -6.46 -7.39
C ILE A 551 -8.20 -5.17 -8.14
N TRP A 552 -7.03 -5.11 -8.77
CA TRP A 552 -6.59 -3.97 -9.58
C TRP A 552 -7.56 -3.73 -10.74
N HIS A 553 -7.92 -4.77 -11.48
CA HIS A 553 -8.86 -4.69 -12.60
C HIS A 553 -10.23 -4.16 -12.18
N ASP A 554 -10.81 -4.74 -11.12
CA ASP A 554 -12.15 -4.37 -10.64
C ASP A 554 -12.19 -2.92 -10.15
N PHE A 555 -11.16 -2.49 -9.42
CA PHE A 555 -11.03 -1.12 -8.97
C PHE A 555 -10.87 -0.16 -10.15
N MET A 556 -9.88 -0.39 -11.03
CA MET A 556 -9.61 0.48 -12.16
C MET A 556 -10.82 0.62 -13.09
N THR A 557 -11.50 -0.48 -13.40
CA THR A 557 -12.72 -0.43 -14.23
C THR A 557 -13.86 0.30 -13.54
N SER A 558 -13.96 0.24 -12.22
CA SER A 558 -14.98 0.94 -11.45
C SER A 558 -14.76 2.45 -11.44
N VAL A 559 -13.56 2.91 -11.05
CA VAL A 559 -13.27 4.34 -10.88
C VAL A 559 -13.11 5.09 -12.19
N LEU A 560 -12.73 4.39 -13.26
CA LEU A 560 -12.59 4.97 -14.60
C LEU A 560 -13.89 4.92 -15.43
N ARG A 561 -14.95 4.34 -14.87
CA ARG A 561 -16.26 4.26 -15.56
C ARG A 561 -16.81 5.66 -15.79
N GLY A 562 -17.13 5.96 -17.06
CA GLY A 562 -17.68 7.27 -17.44
C GLY A 562 -16.62 8.36 -17.68
N LEU A 563 -15.35 8.10 -17.36
CA LEU A 563 -14.27 9.00 -17.75
C LEU A 563 -13.84 8.70 -19.20
N PRO A 564 -13.42 9.72 -19.99
CA PRO A 564 -12.84 9.50 -21.31
C PRO A 564 -11.67 8.51 -21.25
N ALA A 565 -11.53 7.67 -22.28
CA ALA A 565 -10.35 6.83 -22.42
C ALA A 565 -9.22 7.70 -22.99
N THR A 566 -8.38 8.24 -22.10
CA THR A 566 -7.22 9.05 -22.46
C THR A 566 -6.04 8.12 -22.79
N ASP A 567 -5.39 8.36 -23.93
CA ASP A 567 -4.17 7.64 -24.30
C ASP A 567 -2.93 8.30 -23.70
N PHE A 568 -1.82 7.56 -23.65
CA PHE A 568 -0.55 8.10 -23.21
C PHE A 568 0.03 9.03 -24.29
N SER A 569 0.46 10.22 -23.87
CA SER A 569 1.06 11.19 -24.82
C SER A 569 2.42 10.75 -25.26
N VAL A 570 2.67 10.71 -26.57
CA VAL A 570 3.96 10.43 -27.17
C VAL A 570 4.84 11.69 -27.05
N PRO A 571 5.97 11.63 -26.32
CA PRO A 571 6.88 12.77 -26.23
C PRO A 571 7.67 13.00 -27.53
N GLY A 572 8.20 14.19 -27.72
CA GLY A 572 9.09 14.48 -28.84
C GLY A 572 10.42 13.70 -28.77
N GLY A 573 11.07 13.49 -29.93
CA GLY A 573 12.34 12.77 -30.02
C GLY A 573 12.19 11.25 -29.96
N LEU A 574 11.00 10.75 -30.31
CA LEU A 574 10.72 9.35 -30.60
C LEU A 574 10.36 9.18 -32.07
N ILE A 575 10.78 8.07 -32.65
CA ILE A 575 10.40 7.65 -33.98
C ILE A 575 9.82 6.23 -33.93
N GLU A 576 8.86 5.94 -34.78
CA GLU A 576 8.24 4.62 -34.91
C GLU A 576 8.68 4.00 -36.23
N LEU A 577 9.24 2.79 -36.19
CA LEU A 577 9.74 2.07 -37.35
C LEU A 577 9.22 0.62 -37.34
N GLU A 578 9.01 0.07 -38.55
CA GLU A 578 8.73 -1.36 -38.70
C GLU A 578 10.03 -2.15 -38.56
N VAL A 579 10.04 -3.16 -37.67
CA VAL A 579 11.17 -4.06 -37.43
C VAL A 579 10.73 -5.51 -37.49
N CYS A 580 11.66 -6.42 -37.66
CA CYS A 580 11.44 -7.84 -37.49
C CYS A 580 11.12 -8.13 -36.02
N ALA A 581 10.01 -8.86 -35.75
CA ALA A 581 9.50 -9.06 -34.41
C ALA A 581 10.42 -9.91 -33.52
N ASP A 582 11.25 -10.74 -34.10
CA ASP A 582 12.20 -11.65 -33.48
C ASP A 582 13.63 -11.09 -33.40
N SER A 583 14.20 -10.61 -34.53
CA SER A 583 15.57 -10.11 -34.55
C SER A 583 15.72 -8.64 -34.13
N GLY A 584 14.63 -7.88 -34.16
CA GLY A 584 14.65 -6.44 -33.86
C GLY A 584 15.34 -5.57 -34.91
N LEU A 585 15.74 -6.14 -36.04
CA LEU A 585 16.40 -5.46 -37.14
C LEU A 585 15.40 -4.90 -38.17
N LEU A 586 15.86 -4.02 -39.06
CA LEU A 586 15.01 -3.51 -40.15
C LEU A 586 14.64 -4.64 -41.10
N PRO A 587 13.39 -4.69 -41.63
CA PRO A 587 12.98 -5.73 -42.52
C PRO A 587 13.83 -5.76 -43.81
N GLY A 588 14.39 -6.93 -44.15
CA GLY A 588 15.14 -7.14 -45.38
C GLY A 588 14.24 -7.36 -46.59
N GLU A 589 14.80 -7.23 -47.77
CA GLU A 589 14.19 -7.67 -49.02
C GLU A 589 14.57 -9.14 -49.31
N ALA A 590 13.74 -9.83 -50.09
CA ALA A 590 14.10 -11.15 -50.55
C ALA A 590 15.35 -11.06 -51.45
N GLY A 591 16.41 -11.76 -51.09
CA GLY A 591 17.60 -11.88 -51.91
C GLY A 591 17.29 -12.57 -53.24
N PRO A 592 18.13 -12.39 -54.30
CA PRO A 592 17.95 -13.03 -55.56
C PRO A 592 17.90 -14.56 -55.39
N THR A 593 16.92 -15.20 -56.03
CA THR A 593 16.79 -16.65 -56.09
C THR A 593 17.90 -17.23 -56.94
N ALA A 594 19.00 -17.66 -56.33
CA ALA A 594 19.94 -18.54 -57.02
C ALA A 594 19.36 -19.95 -57.02
N ALA A 595 19.16 -20.54 -58.19
CA ALA A 595 18.43 -21.82 -58.37
C ALA A 595 19.10 -23.05 -57.69
N ASP A 596 20.30 -22.90 -57.14
CA ASP A 596 21.11 -24.01 -56.62
C ASP A 596 21.52 -23.88 -55.13
N THR A 597 20.98 -22.95 -54.38
CA THR A 597 21.35 -22.81 -52.94
C THR A 597 20.31 -23.45 -52.04
N VAL A 598 20.76 -24.36 -51.18
CA VAL A 598 19.95 -25.02 -50.13
C VAL A 598 19.40 -23.99 -49.12
N GLU A 599 20.08 -22.85 -48.98
CA GLU A 599 19.73 -21.77 -48.09
C GLU A 599 19.50 -20.49 -48.89
N GLN A 600 18.36 -19.86 -48.70
CA GLN A 600 18.02 -18.55 -49.28
C GLN A 600 17.70 -17.56 -48.20
N ARG A 601 18.39 -16.41 -48.19
CA ARG A 601 18.01 -15.28 -47.30
C ARG A 601 16.63 -14.77 -47.69
N VAL A 602 15.77 -14.60 -46.70
CA VAL A 602 14.37 -14.19 -46.87
C VAL A 602 14.04 -13.10 -45.82
N PRO A 603 13.04 -12.27 -46.13
CA PRO A 603 12.54 -11.33 -45.13
C PRO A 603 12.04 -12.07 -43.88
N CYS A 604 12.16 -11.45 -42.72
CA CYS A 604 11.61 -11.97 -41.49
C CYS A 604 10.09 -12.26 -41.63
N PRO A 605 9.59 -13.36 -41.03
CA PRO A 605 8.21 -13.80 -41.24
C PRO A 605 7.19 -12.94 -40.51
N GLN A 606 7.61 -12.29 -39.42
CA GLN A 606 6.77 -11.44 -38.59
C GLN A 606 7.41 -10.06 -38.41
N ARG A 607 6.60 -9.03 -38.55
CA ARG A 607 7.02 -7.64 -38.36
C ARG A 607 6.14 -6.97 -37.34
N ARG A 608 6.69 -5.94 -36.71
CA ARG A 608 5.98 -5.09 -35.78
C ARG A 608 6.43 -3.65 -35.88
N TRP A 609 5.55 -2.71 -35.54
CA TRP A 609 5.92 -1.34 -35.29
C TRP A 609 6.54 -1.21 -33.89
N GLU A 610 7.65 -0.48 -33.79
CA GLU A 610 8.39 -0.31 -32.56
C GLU A 610 8.87 1.12 -32.41
N TRP A 611 8.80 1.64 -31.17
CA TRP A 611 9.26 2.98 -30.84
C TRP A 611 10.74 3.00 -30.47
N PHE A 612 11.46 4.02 -30.98
CA PHE A 612 12.87 4.25 -30.69
C PHE A 612 13.11 5.71 -30.29
N ILE A 613 14.05 5.95 -29.36
CA ILE A 613 14.60 7.27 -29.15
C ILE A 613 15.42 7.62 -30.39
N GLU A 614 15.19 8.79 -30.99
CA GLU A 614 15.91 9.24 -32.18
C GLU A 614 17.44 9.07 -32.03
N GLY A 615 18.08 8.42 -33.01
CA GLY A 615 19.49 8.06 -32.98
C GLY A 615 19.84 6.76 -32.25
N THR A 616 18.83 5.98 -31.81
CA THR A 616 19.04 4.64 -31.22
C THR A 616 18.40 3.53 -32.05
N GLU A 617 17.71 3.86 -33.13
CA GLU A 617 17.06 2.92 -34.03
C GLU A 617 18.07 1.97 -34.69
N PRO A 618 17.65 0.77 -35.09
CA PRO A 618 18.53 -0.16 -35.80
C PRO A 618 18.93 0.41 -37.16
N ASP A 619 20.21 0.35 -37.46
CA ASP A 619 20.83 0.74 -38.77
C ASP A 619 21.06 -0.47 -39.67
N ARG A 620 20.84 -1.69 -39.16
CA ARG A 620 21.09 -2.93 -39.87
C ARG A 620 19.79 -3.52 -40.40
N VAL A 621 19.86 -3.97 -41.66
CA VAL A 621 18.80 -4.77 -42.29
C VAL A 621 18.97 -6.24 -41.90
N ASP A 622 17.84 -6.92 -41.63
CA ASP A 622 17.82 -8.33 -41.27
C ASP A 622 18.36 -9.19 -42.44
N GLN A 623 19.37 -9.95 -42.15
CA GLN A 623 19.98 -10.95 -43.03
C GLN A 623 20.11 -12.32 -42.34
N GLU A 624 19.48 -12.45 -41.20
CA GLU A 624 19.62 -13.60 -40.30
C GLU A 624 18.51 -14.64 -40.55
N HIS A 625 17.48 -14.30 -41.35
CA HIS A 625 16.43 -15.24 -41.74
C HIS A 625 16.80 -15.94 -43.02
N VAL A 626 16.75 -17.28 -42.95
CA VAL A 626 17.05 -18.17 -44.10
C VAL A 626 15.89 -19.11 -44.34
N ARG A 627 15.55 -19.30 -45.58
CA ARG A 627 14.63 -20.35 -46.02
C ARG A 627 15.46 -21.60 -46.31
N VAL A 628 15.12 -22.69 -45.65
CA VAL A 628 15.72 -24.00 -45.85
C VAL A 628 14.64 -24.98 -46.29
N MET A 629 14.93 -25.77 -47.31
CA MET A 629 14.05 -26.87 -47.72
C MET A 629 14.22 -28.00 -46.71
N ILE A 630 13.12 -28.42 -46.08
CA ILE A 630 13.14 -29.48 -45.07
C ILE A 630 12.44 -30.73 -45.63
N ASP A 631 13.08 -31.87 -45.48
CA ASP A 631 12.48 -33.17 -45.73
C ASP A 631 11.45 -33.48 -44.62
N PRO A 632 10.14 -33.58 -44.94
CA PRO A 632 9.11 -33.82 -43.93
C PRO A 632 9.19 -35.19 -43.25
N GLN A 633 9.96 -36.14 -43.81
CA GLN A 633 10.11 -37.47 -43.22
C GLN A 633 11.23 -37.51 -42.19
N THR A 634 12.31 -36.77 -42.42
CA THR A 634 13.49 -36.77 -41.53
C THR A 634 13.59 -35.55 -40.67
N GLY A 635 12.88 -34.45 -41.01
CA GLY A 635 13.01 -33.16 -40.33
C GLY A 635 14.36 -32.47 -40.57
N GLN A 636 15.19 -32.97 -41.50
CA GLN A 636 16.52 -32.41 -41.82
C GLN A 636 16.46 -31.57 -43.09
N ALA A 637 17.51 -30.76 -43.30
CA ALA A 637 17.66 -29.99 -44.53
C ALA A 637 17.70 -30.96 -45.74
N ALA A 638 16.81 -30.73 -46.71
CA ALA A 638 16.68 -31.57 -47.90
C ALA A 638 17.78 -31.26 -48.88
N GLY A 639 18.54 -32.28 -49.30
CA GLY A 639 19.45 -32.17 -50.42
C GLY A 639 18.71 -31.92 -51.73
N ALA A 640 19.44 -31.44 -52.75
CA ALA A 640 18.88 -31.20 -54.08
C ALA A 640 18.23 -32.49 -54.63
N GLY A 641 16.91 -32.45 -54.91
CA GLY A 641 16.20 -33.59 -55.55
C GLY A 641 15.22 -34.36 -54.66
N ILE A 642 14.92 -33.97 -53.44
CA ILE A 642 13.85 -34.57 -52.62
C ILE A 642 12.48 -34.01 -53.05
N PRO A 643 11.58 -34.81 -53.69
CA PRO A 643 10.36 -34.28 -54.34
C PRO A 643 9.29 -33.72 -53.38
N ALA A 644 9.38 -33.99 -52.08
CA ALA A 644 8.40 -33.58 -51.07
C ALA A 644 8.92 -32.57 -50.07
N ALA A 645 10.10 -31.98 -50.32
CA ALA A 645 10.71 -31.01 -49.41
C ALA A 645 9.81 -29.74 -49.26
N GLN A 646 9.61 -29.31 -48.04
CA GLN A 646 8.81 -28.11 -47.70
C GLN A 646 9.70 -26.97 -47.27
N PRO A 647 9.45 -25.75 -47.74
CA PRO A 647 10.21 -24.58 -47.30
C PRO A 647 9.86 -24.20 -45.85
N GLN A 648 10.86 -24.06 -45.02
CA GLN A 648 10.73 -23.47 -43.66
C GLN A 648 11.69 -22.32 -43.49
N VAL A 649 11.29 -21.31 -42.77
CA VAL A 649 12.11 -20.15 -42.47
C VAL A 649 12.68 -20.32 -41.07
N PHE A 650 14.00 -20.17 -40.97
CA PHE A 650 14.74 -20.26 -39.72
C PHE A 650 15.45 -18.93 -39.47
N TRP A 651 15.55 -18.57 -38.20
CA TRP A 651 16.42 -17.49 -37.72
C TRP A 651 17.79 -18.07 -37.35
N MET A 652 18.85 -17.57 -38.00
CA MET A 652 20.23 -18.00 -37.72
C MET A 652 20.75 -17.34 -36.48
N LEU A 653 20.85 -18.11 -35.41
CA LEU A 653 21.30 -17.62 -34.09
C LEU A 653 22.82 -17.72 -33.97
N GLY A 654 23.41 -16.81 -33.18
CA GLY A 654 24.81 -16.85 -32.84
C GLY A 654 25.21 -18.08 -31.98
N PRO A 655 26.52 -18.36 -31.88
CA PRO A 655 27.03 -19.54 -31.17
C PRO A 655 26.66 -19.60 -29.69
N GLU A 656 26.30 -18.48 -29.08
CA GLU A 656 25.83 -18.37 -27.68
C GLU A 656 24.52 -19.14 -27.42
N TYR A 657 23.76 -19.43 -28.49
CA TYR A 657 22.51 -20.20 -28.43
C TYR A 657 22.71 -21.68 -28.71
N GLY A 658 23.92 -22.12 -29.04
CA GLY A 658 24.19 -23.50 -29.48
C GLY A 658 23.87 -24.59 -28.44
N ALA A 659 23.69 -24.21 -27.18
CA ALA A 659 23.28 -25.12 -26.09
C ALA A 659 21.80 -24.99 -25.69
N TRP A 660 21.07 -24.10 -26.36
CA TRP A 660 19.62 -23.87 -26.15
C TRP A 660 18.80 -24.77 -27.12
#